data_d9ad2bbbf461cb4824765b049a7d037c
#
_entry.id   d9ad2bbbf461cb4824765b049a7d037c
#
_cell.length_a   1.000
_cell.length_b   1.000
_cell.length_c   1.000
_cell.angle_alpha   90.00
_cell.angle_beta   90.00
_cell.angle_gamma   90.00
#
_symmetry.space_group_name_H-M   'P 1'
#
loop_
_entity.id
_entity.type
_entity.pdbx_description
1 polymer ?
#
loop_
_entity_poly.entity_id
_entity_poly.type
_entity_poly.pdbx_seq_one_letter_code
_entity_poly.pdbx_strand_id
1 'polypeptide(L)'
;MKRIKVILLGWAFIACVCPLQAQDLAISLSLKTPGNPSETSLLKQQGQSWKDSGPLNVVSSMTKDGDDELLTVTLSAREKVFFHIDLSLNTELSSKESEFYMPGFWYHRNMRSPKEAPSFRTSKHWNFREDRMSTPLTSAFNPRSEKGISVLRVLDASRDVQVQLTTGEVILPGRTTVGYAGFDGDGSTVALKFGYPYKETPKRYIRKLTLSDAITTFAELDKGEQQVLRWRIHRYKAKDFGNFVTQVWQYSYDHMRPQPLKSSYTGAEVKAALSDYFRYSFVDSYPIKFNSGLSLRVNDCMPAAEMQIGFCGRVLLNAFNEIEYGVETKDKELVSMGQAIFDSFLSNGFGNSGYLHDFVNFRDGFPQESIHSIRQQSEAVYAVLHYLKYEKRHGRRHVEWEQRIRALLDNFVGLIKDDGHFARKFKSDGTDVDASGGSTPSATSALVMGWKYFGNKNYLQAARRTVSYVEKNIISQSDYFSSTLDANCEDKEAAIAAVTATYYMAMVTKGEERKHYIDLCKQAAYFALSWYYTWDVPFAPGQLTGDLGLKTRGWGNVSVENNHIDVFVFELPHILSWLAQQTGEQRFKGMYDVITSSLSQLLPVSDNLCGVGKRGFYPEVVQHTTWDYGHNGKGFYNDIFAPGWTIASLWELYSPNRTTDFLK
;
A
#
# COMPACT_ATOMS: atom_id res chain seq x y z
N MET A 1 15.24 -8.74 -75.17
CA MET A 1 15.58 -8.93 -73.71
C MET A 1 15.99 -7.59 -73.13
N LYS A 2 15.05 -6.91 -72.47
CA LYS A 2 15.30 -5.65 -71.74
C LYS A 2 15.19 -5.94 -70.25
N ARG A 3 16.27 -5.71 -69.50
CA ARG A 3 16.32 -5.80 -68.04
C ARG A 3 15.70 -4.53 -67.41
N ILE A 4 14.63 -4.68 -66.62
CA ILE A 4 14.08 -3.65 -65.78
C ILE A 4 14.81 -3.72 -64.46
N LYS A 5 15.48 -2.62 -64.06
CA LYS A 5 16.01 -2.40 -62.70
C LYS A 5 14.89 -1.82 -61.85
N VAL A 6 14.47 -2.54 -60.84
CA VAL A 6 13.63 -2.04 -59.79
C VAL A 6 14.51 -1.38 -58.73
N ILE A 7 14.36 -0.08 -58.54
CA ILE A 7 15.01 0.68 -57.45
C ILE A 7 14.03 0.66 -56.28
N LEU A 8 14.37 -0.07 -55.22
CA LEU A 8 13.70 0.01 -53.92
C LEU A 8 14.24 1.25 -53.18
N LEU A 9 13.42 2.30 -53.08
CA LEU A 9 13.63 3.40 -52.13
C LEU A 9 13.15 2.95 -50.74
N GLY A 10 14.09 2.59 -49.88
CA GLY A 10 13.83 2.41 -48.46
C GLY A 10 13.69 3.75 -47.78
N TRP A 11 12.48 4.08 -47.32
CA TRP A 11 12.23 5.17 -46.38
C TRP A 11 12.63 4.72 -44.97
N ALA A 12 13.82 5.17 -44.55
CA ALA A 12 14.19 5.08 -43.13
C ALA A 12 13.44 6.17 -42.38
N PHE A 13 12.40 5.80 -41.60
CA PHE A 13 11.85 6.66 -40.58
C PHE A 13 12.89 6.77 -39.45
N ILE A 14 13.70 7.82 -39.50
CA ILE A 14 14.49 8.24 -38.34
C ILE A 14 13.49 8.92 -37.39
N ALA A 15 13.04 8.20 -36.37
CA ALA A 15 12.40 8.79 -35.23
C ALA A 15 13.45 9.69 -34.55
N CYS A 16 13.37 10.97 -34.75
CA CYS A 16 14.16 11.97 -34.04
C CYS A 16 13.68 12.00 -32.59
N VAL A 17 14.22 11.14 -31.76
CA VAL A 17 14.15 11.30 -30.31
C VAL A 17 15.14 12.43 -29.98
N CYS A 18 14.64 13.63 -29.72
CA CYS A 18 15.48 14.71 -29.24
C CYS A 18 16.13 14.26 -27.93
N PRO A 19 17.45 14.17 -27.83
CA PRO A 19 18.10 13.94 -26.55
C PRO A 19 17.81 15.13 -25.64
N LEU A 20 17.72 14.89 -24.32
CA LEU A 20 17.65 15.96 -23.30
C LEU A 20 18.78 16.96 -23.63
N GLN A 21 18.41 18.18 -23.95
CA GLN A 21 19.41 19.23 -24.08
C GLN A 21 19.92 19.53 -22.66
N ALA A 22 21.20 19.82 -22.54
CA ALA A 22 21.82 20.19 -21.26
C ALA A 22 21.11 21.37 -20.53
N GLN A 23 20.18 22.03 -21.22
CA GLN A 23 19.37 23.16 -20.69
C GLN A 23 18.22 22.73 -19.75
N ASP A 24 17.83 21.43 -19.72
CA ASP A 24 16.68 20.98 -18.93
C ASP A 24 17.05 20.57 -17.49
N LEU A 25 18.33 20.33 -17.22
CA LEU A 25 18.84 19.95 -15.90
C LEU A 25 19.52 21.13 -15.21
N ALA A 26 19.03 21.51 -14.05
CA ALA A 26 19.67 22.47 -13.15
C ALA A 26 20.23 21.75 -11.91
N ILE A 27 21.41 22.11 -11.46
CA ILE A 27 22.04 21.61 -10.23
C ILE A 27 22.34 22.76 -9.30
N SER A 28 21.84 22.66 -8.05
CA SER A 28 22.19 23.57 -6.96
C SER A 28 22.99 22.81 -5.91
N LEU A 29 23.98 23.46 -5.35
CA LEU A 29 24.82 22.93 -4.29
C LEU A 29 24.70 23.83 -3.06
N SER A 30 24.34 23.22 -1.94
CA SER A 30 24.34 23.88 -0.63
C SER A 30 25.51 23.37 0.18
N LEU A 31 26.32 24.30 0.70
CA LEU A 31 27.46 24.01 1.56
C LEU A 31 27.17 24.48 2.98
N LYS A 32 27.51 23.63 3.96
CA LYS A 32 27.23 23.87 5.37
C LYS A 32 28.51 23.94 6.18
N THR A 33 28.67 25.05 6.89
CA THR A 33 29.67 25.15 7.94
C THR A 33 29.00 24.98 9.30
N PRO A 34 29.53 24.14 10.21
CA PRO A 34 28.96 23.97 11.54
C PRO A 34 28.72 25.31 12.25
N GLY A 35 27.50 25.48 12.80
CA GLY A 35 27.13 26.74 13.50
C GLY A 35 26.61 27.87 12.61
N ASN A 36 26.77 27.81 11.29
CA ASN A 36 26.29 28.86 10.36
C ASN A 36 25.18 28.35 9.45
N PRO A 37 24.31 29.22 8.90
CA PRO A 37 23.39 28.83 7.81
C PRO A 37 24.15 28.28 6.60
N SER A 38 23.51 27.42 5.82
CA SER A 38 24.11 26.95 4.58
C SER A 38 24.12 28.02 3.49
N GLU A 39 25.08 27.93 2.60
CA GLU A 39 25.19 28.78 1.41
C GLU A 39 24.81 27.92 0.18
N THR A 40 23.82 28.37 -0.59
CA THR A 40 23.34 27.67 -1.79
C THR A 40 23.75 28.43 -3.05
N SER A 41 24.35 27.72 -3.98
CA SER A 41 24.75 28.22 -5.30
C SER A 41 24.09 27.40 -6.41
N LEU A 42 23.52 28.09 -7.40
CA LEU A 42 23.13 27.46 -8.66
C LEU A 42 24.41 27.29 -9.50
N LEU A 43 24.74 26.05 -9.81
CA LEU A 43 25.95 25.72 -10.55
C LEU A 43 25.80 26.06 -12.03
N LYS A 44 26.89 26.49 -12.68
CA LYS A 44 26.93 26.76 -14.12
C LYS A 44 27.57 25.61 -14.86
N GLN A 45 26.84 25.03 -15.80
CA GLN A 45 27.34 23.90 -16.60
C GLN A 45 28.40 24.38 -17.60
N GLN A 46 29.50 23.61 -17.69
CA GLN A 46 30.52 23.76 -18.70
C GLN A 46 30.97 22.38 -19.19
N GLY A 47 30.41 21.92 -20.30
CA GLY A 47 30.56 20.53 -20.74
C GLY A 47 29.96 19.56 -19.72
N GLN A 48 30.77 18.63 -19.23
CA GLN A 48 30.36 17.69 -18.16
C GLN A 48 30.63 18.23 -16.76
N SER A 49 31.38 19.32 -16.61
CA SER A 49 31.74 19.92 -15.34
C SER A 49 30.78 21.04 -14.96
N TRP A 50 30.61 21.25 -13.64
CA TRP A 50 29.78 22.31 -13.09
C TRP A 50 30.66 23.26 -12.29
N LYS A 51 30.64 24.55 -12.66
CA LYS A 51 31.40 25.64 -11.99
C LYS A 51 30.65 26.19 -10.80
N ASP A 52 31.35 26.97 -10.01
CA ASP A 52 30.87 27.63 -8.79
C ASP A 52 30.54 26.61 -7.66
N SER A 53 31.16 25.43 -7.69
CA SER A 53 30.96 24.32 -6.75
C SER A 53 31.87 24.42 -5.49
N GLY A 54 32.65 25.49 -5.32
CA GLY A 54 33.52 25.71 -4.16
C GLY A 54 34.51 24.55 -3.93
N PRO A 55 34.53 23.96 -2.73
CA PRO A 55 35.47 22.88 -2.37
C PRO A 55 35.16 21.53 -3.07
N LEU A 56 34.06 21.40 -3.76
CA LEU A 56 33.69 20.20 -4.51
C LEU A 56 34.01 20.37 -6.01
N ASN A 57 34.43 19.27 -6.63
CA ASN A 57 34.40 19.14 -8.07
C ASN A 57 33.14 18.34 -8.44
N VAL A 58 32.24 18.96 -9.19
CA VAL A 58 30.96 18.33 -9.62
C VAL A 58 31.02 18.07 -11.11
N VAL A 59 30.84 16.79 -11.48
CA VAL A 59 30.82 16.35 -12.87
C VAL A 59 29.52 15.57 -13.10
N SER A 60 28.84 15.84 -14.20
CA SER A 60 27.70 15.02 -14.62
C SER A 60 27.88 14.47 -16.03
N SER A 61 27.35 13.30 -16.25
CA SER A 61 27.23 12.69 -17.58
C SER A 61 25.82 12.15 -17.77
N MET A 62 25.31 12.29 -18.99
CA MET A 62 24.07 11.70 -19.45
C MET A 62 24.40 10.70 -20.55
N THR A 63 24.10 9.42 -20.34
CA THR A 63 24.33 8.37 -21.31
C THR A 63 23.03 7.68 -21.67
N LYS A 64 22.86 7.30 -22.93
CA LYS A 64 21.73 6.45 -23.32
C LYS A 64 21.96 5.01 -22.87
N ASP A 65 20.91 4.40 -22.33
CA ASP A 65 20.87 2.99 -21.94
C ASP A 65 19.53 2.38 -22.42
N GLY A 66 19.51 1.94 -23.68
CA GLY A 66 18.29 1.58 -24.39
C GLY A 66 17.41 2.81 -24.65
N ASP A 67 16.16 2.77 -24.17
CA ASP A 67 15.20 3.88 -24.25
C ASP A 67 15.36 4.87 -23.10
N ASP A 68 16.25 4.58 -22.14
CA ASP A 68 16.52 5.40 -20.96
C ASP A 68 17.64 6.39 -21.19
N GLU A 69 17.68 7.39 -20.32
CA GLU A 69 18.82 8.25 -20.08
C GLU A 69 19.33 7.99 -18.65
N LEU A 70 20.59 7.54 -18.56
CA LEU A 70 21.27 7.36 -17.27
C LEU A 70 22.05 8.62 -16.93
N LEU A 71 21.57 9.36 -15.93
CA LEU A 71 22.27 10.48 -15.33
C LEU A 71 23.22 9.97 -14.24
N THR A 72 24.49 10.31 -14.35
CA THR A 72 25.50 10.08 -13.32
C THR A 72 26.05 11.43 -12.87
N VAL A 73 26.06 11.68 -11.55
CA VAL A 73 26.67 12.86 -10.92
C VAL A 73 27.75 12.39 -9.98
N THR A 74 28.97 12.87 -10.18
CA THR A 74 30.13 12.59 -9.34
C THR A 74 30.57 13.87 -8.62
N LEU A 75 30.63 13.80 -7.30
CA LEU A 75 31.16 14.84 -6.44
C LEU A 75 32.50 14.37 -5.87
N SER A 76 33.54 15.18 -5.98
CA SER A 76 34.88 14.89 -5.46
C SER A 76 35.34 16.04 -4.56
N ALA A 77 35.66 15.75 -3.32
CA ALA A 77 36.03 16.75 -2.32
C ALA A 77 37.52 17.13 -2.44
N ARG A 78 37.80 18.44 -2.54
CA ARG A 78 39.17 18.99 -2.51
C ARG A 78 39.66 19.23 -1.09
N GLU A 79 38.74 19.41 -0.18
CA GLU A 79 38.92 19.55 1.26
C GLU A 79 37.71 18.97 1.97
N LYS A 80 37.73 18.86 3.31
CA LYS A 80 36.59 18.41 4.10
C LYS A 80 35.39 19.32 3.91
N VAL A 81 34.20 18.77 3.59
CA VAL A 81 33.02 19.55 3.25
C VAL A 81 31.74 18.86 3.73
N PHE A 82 30.75 19.66 4.15
CA PHE A 82 29.38 19.21 4.37
C PHE A 82 28.50 19.80 3.26
N PHE A 83 27.81 18.93 2.54
CA PHE A 83 27.09 19.32 1.33
C PHE A 83 25.69 18.72 1.22
N HIS A 84 24.86 19.41 0.46
CA HIS A 84 23.59 18.93 -0.05
C HIS A 84 23.49 19.30 -1.53
N ILE A 85 23.11 18.34 -2.38
CA ILE A 85 22.96 18.60 -3.81
C ILE A 85 21.51 18.42 -4.24
N ASP A 86 20.97 19.41 -4.91
CA ASP A 86 19.64 19.46 -5.51
C ASP A 86 19.72 19.37 -7.03
N LEU A 87 18.94 18.50 -7.61
CA LEU A 87 18.74 18.39 -9.06
C LEU A 87 17.30 18.73 -9.40
N SER A 88 17.14 19.50 -10.46
CA SER A 88 15.84 19.93 -10.98
C SER A 88 15.78 19.64 -12.46
N LEU A 89 14.90 18.71 -12.86
CA LEU A 89 14.68 18.37 -14.26
C LEU A 89 13.38 19.00 -14.74
N ASN A 90 13.48 19.96 -15.65
CA ASN A 90 12.31 20.52 -16.33
C ASN A 90 11.73 19.51 -17.32
N THR A 91 10.42 19.26 -17.22
CA THR A 91 9.74 18.21 -17.98
C THR A 91 9.02 18.73 -19.22
N GLU A 92 8.90 20.03 -19.42
CA GLU A 92 8.05 20.69 -20.42
C GLU A 92 6.54 20.39 -20.26
N LEU A 93 6.14 19.64 -19.25
CA LEU A 93 4.74 19.32 -18.96
C LEU A 93 4.08 20.51 -18.24
N SER A 94 2.88 20.92 -18.69
CA SER A 94 2.10 22.00 -18.07
C SER A 94 1.78 21.68 -16.61
N SER A 95 2.22 22.51 -15.66
CA SER A 95 1.93 22.35 -14.24
C SER A 95 0.44 22.36 -13.91
N LYS A 96 -0.34 23.14 -14.67
CA LYS A 96 -1.80 23.26 -14.49
C LYS A 96 -2.53 21.93 -14.76
N GLU A 97 -2.04 21.14 -15.73
CA GLU A 97 -2.71 19.94 -16.23
C GLU A 97 -2.06 18.66 -15.73
N SER A 98 -0.86 18.73 -15.16
CA SER A 98 -0.10 17.54 -14.76
C SER A 98 -0.55 16.95 -13.43
N GLU A 99 -0.41 15.65 -13.35
CA GLU A 99 -0.61 14.79 -12.19
C GLU A 99 0.72 14.14 -11.81
N PHE A 100 0.85 13.73 -10.56
CA PHE A 100 2.11 13.22 -10.01
C PHE A 100 1.93 11.82 -9.47
N TYR A 101 3.00 11.02 -9.57
CA TYR A 101 3.02 9.69 -8.99
C TYR A 101 4.38 9.44 -8.31
N MET A 102 4.32 9.18 -7.02
CA MET A 102 5.42 8.62 -6.22
C MET A 102 4.90 7.37 -5.51
N PRO A 103 5.41 6.18 -5.83
CA PRO A 103 4.83 4.91 -5.42
C PRO A 103 4.66 4.77 -3.91
N GLY A 104 3.44 4.39 -3.49
CA GLY A 104 3.11 4.19 -2.08
C GLY A 104 2.93 5.47 -1.25
N PHE A 105 3.03 6.65 -1.88
CA PHE A 105 2.97 7.90 -1.12
C PHE A 105 2.23 9.05 -1.81
N TRP A 106 2.25 9.16 -3.14
CA TRP A 106 1.60 10.24 -3.86
C TRP A 106 0.90 9.74 -5.12
N TYR A 107 -0.40 10.07 -5.25
CA TYR A 107 -1.24 9.72 -6.39
C TYR A 107 -2.03 10.94 -6.86
N HIS A 108 -2.06 11.20 -8.17
CA HIS A 108 -2.65 12.40 -8.76
C HIS A 108 -2.08 13.67 -8.11
N ARG A 109 -2.88 14.34 -7.30
CA ARG A 109 -2.52 15.55 -6.54
C ARG A 109 -2.78 15.39 -5.04
N ASN A 110 -3.04 14.19 -4.57
CA ASN A 110 -3.46 13.88 -3.19
C ASN A 110 -4.60 14.81 -2.70
N MET A 111 -5.55 15.18 -3.57
CA MET A 111 -6.59 16.16 -3.25
C MET A 111 -7.65 15.63 -2.30
N ARG A 112 -7.72 14.33 -2.08
CA ARG A 112 -8.60 13.72 -1.08
C ARG A 112 -8.05 13.83 0.32
N SER A 113 -6.73 13.94 0.47
CA SER A 113 -6.06 14.04 1.76
C SER A 113 -6.47 15.32 2.50
N PRO A 114 -6.57 15.26 3.84
CA PRO A 114 -6.80 16.44 4.66
C PRO A 114 -5.62 17.42 4.60
N LYS A 115 -5.83 18.65 5.11
CA LYS A 115 -4.79 19.70 5.08
C LYS A 115 -3.55 19.39 5.93
N GLU A 116 -3.69 18.45 6.87
CA GLU A 116 -2.64 17.98 7.77
C GLU A 116 -1.77 16.87 7.15
N ALA A 117 -2.12 16.41 5.95
CA ALA A 117 -1.35 15.44 5.17
C ALA A 117 -0.77 16.10 3.91
N PRO A 118 0.28 15.51 3.30
CA PRO A 118 0.85 16.02 2.05
C PRO A 118 -0.17 16.01 0.92
N SER A 119 -0.43 17.19 0.34
CA SER A 119 -1.34 17.35 -0.78
C SER A 119 -0.99 18.59 -1.62
N PHE A 120 -1.46 18.62 -2.85
CA PHE A 120 -1.30 19.79 -3.73
C PHE A 120 -2.10 21.01 -3.24
N ARG A 121 -3.08 20.79 -2.35
CA ARG A 121 -3.82 21.84 -1.64
C ARG A 121 -2.95 22.57 -0.63
N THR A 122 -2.06 21.85 0.04
CA THR A 122 -1.15 22.40 1.06
C THR A 122 0.05 23.08 0.42
N SER A 123 0.62 22.48 -0.62
CA SER A 123 1.73 23.03 -1.40
C SER A 123 1.77 22.42 -2.80
N LYS A 124 2.22 23.21 -3.78
CA LYS A 124 2.43 22.72 -5.16
C LYS A 124 3.85 22.18 -5.38
N HIS A 125 4.70 22.24 -4.39
CA HIS A 125 6.03 21.65 -4.41
C HIS A 125 6.26 20.82 -3.15
N TRP A 126 6.80 19.61 -3.34
CA TRP A 126 7.08 18.66 -2.27
C TRP A 126 8.36 17.90 -2.56
N ASN A 127 9.12 17.64 -1.52
CA ASN A 127 10.26 16.74 -1.54
C ASN A 127 10.16 15.80 -0.33
N PHE A 128 10.39 14.52 -0.55
CA PHE A 128 10.30 13.48 0.48
C PHE A 128 11.51 12.58 0.44
N ARG A 129 11.86 12.01 1.58
CA ARG A 129 12.85 10.94 1.67
C ARG A 129 12.47 9.79 0.75
N GLU A 130 13.46 9.18 0.07
CA GLU A 130 13.24 8.06 -0.84
C GLU A 130 12.64 6.83 -0.14
N ASP A 131 12.99 6.59 1.13
CA ASP A 131 12.52 5.46 1.91
C ASP A 131 11.03 5.49 2.32
N ARG A 132 10.35 6.63 2.12
CA ARG A 132 8.88 6.71 2.23
C ARG A 132 8.16 6.03 1.07
N MET A 133 8.85 5.83 -0.03
CA MET A 133 8.26 5.33 -1.26
C MET A 133 8.48 3.83 -1.41
N SER A 134 7.47 3.13 -1.88
CA SER A 134 7.56 1.70 -2.19
C SER A 134 8.55 1.40 -3.32
N THR A 135 8.89 2.41 -4.12
CA THR A 135 9.99 2.45 -5.08
C THR A 135 10.56 3.87 -5.10
N PRO A 136 11.90 4.09 -5.02
CA PRO A 136 12.51 5.39 -4.88
C PRO A 136 12.49 6.15 -6.23
N LEU A 137 11.33 6.69 -6.60
CA LEU A 137 11.13 7.44 -7.83
C LEU A 137 10.16 8.62 -7.65
N THR A 138 10.30 9.61 -8.52
CA THR A 138 9.29 10.65 -8.75
C THR A 138 8.90 10.68 -10.21
N SER A 139 7.64 11.02 -10.50
CA SER A 139 7.14 11.09 -11.85
C SER A 139 6.01 12.11 -12.03
N ALA A 140 5.83 12.57 -13.27
CA ALA A 140 4.74 13.45 -13.67
C ALA A 140 4.12 12.96 -14.96
N PHE A 141 2.82 13.17 -15.09
CA PHE A 141 2.01 12.80 -16.25
C PHE A 141 1.07 13.95 -16.62
N ASN A 142 0.97 14.26 -17.90
CA ASN A 142 -0.01 15.22 -18.39
C ASN A 142 -1.06 14.46 -19.23
N PRO A 143 -2.30 14.31 -18.73
CA PRO A 143 -3.35 13.55 -19.42
C PRO A 143 -3.78 14.16 -20.75
N ARG A 144 -3.62 15.49 -20.94
CA ARG A 144 -4.01 16.16 -22.17
C ARG A 144 -3.03 15.90 -23.32
N SER A 145 -1.71 15.86 -23.01
CA SER A 145 -0.68 15.52 -24.01
C SER A 145 -0.36 14.04 -24.07
N GLU A 146 -0.92 13.22 -23.17
CA GLU A 146 -0.63 11.78 -23.02
C GLU A 146 0.85 11.49 -22.77
N LYS A 147 1.62 12.46 -22.26
CA LYS A 147 3.05 12.34 -21.99
C LYS A 147 3.34 12.22 -20.50
N GLY A 148 4.29 11.38 -20.18
CA GLY A 148 4.79 11.22 -18.81
C GLY A 148 6.30 11.08 -18.76
N ILE A 149 6.87 11.27 -17.59
CA ILE A 149 8.30 11.14 -17.32
C ILE A 149 8.52 10.68 -15.88
N SER A 150 9.50 9.83 -15.66
CA SER A 150 9.95 9.41 -14.33
C SER A 150 11.44 9.55 -14.15
N VAL A 151 11.84 9.75 -12.89
CA VAL A 151 13.23 9.71 -12.42
C VAL A 151 13.32 8.65 -11.33
N LEU A 152 14.00 7.54 -11.64
CA LEU A 152 14.19 6.41 -10.75
C LEU A 152 15.63 6.41 -10.19
N ARG A 153 15.77 6.33 -8.87
CA ARG A 153 17.07 6.21 -8.21
C ARG A 153 17.74 4.87 -8.52
N VAL A 154 19.03 4.91 -8.86
CA VAL A 154 19.89 3.71 -8.95
C VAL A 154 20.71 3.61 -7.68
N LEU A 155 20.50 2.53 -6.90
CA LEU A 155 21.13 2.31 -5.61
C LEU A 155 22.22 1.24 -5.71
N ASP A 156 23.43 1.57 -5.23
CA ASP A 156 24.57 0.65 -5.21
C ASP A 156 24.82 0.04 -3.82
N ALA A 157 24.27 0.67 -2.76
CA ALA A 157 24.45 0.28 -1.35
C ALA A 157 23.22 0.62 -0.54
N SER A 158 23.14 0.11 0.69
CA SER A 158 22.03 0.38 1.61
C SER A 158 22.61 0.72 2.98
N ARG A 159 22.51 1.99 3.38
CA ARG A 159 22.97 2.52 4.67
C ARG A 159 22.14 3.72 5.09
N ASP A 160 21.83 3.81 6.37
CA ASP A 160 21.26 5.02 6.97
C ASP A 160 21.89 5.31 8.34
N VAL A 161 21.64 6.51 8.85
CA VAL A 161 22.06 6.97 10.19
C VAL A 161 20.85 7.50 10.93
N GLN A 162 20.83 7.31 12.26
CA GLN A 162 19.81 7.90 13.09
C GLN A 162 19.97 9.41 13.17
N VAL A 163 18.89 10.13 12.82
CA VAL A 163 18.73 11.55 13.08
C VAL A 163 17.50 11.67 13.96
N GLN A 164 17.71 12.12 15.19
CA GLN A 164 16.60 12.35 16.12
C GLN A 164 15.68 13.45 15.59
N LEU A 165 14.57 13.66 16.27
CA LEU A 165 13.48 14.62 16.04
C LEU A 165 13.98 16.07 15.77
N THR A 166 14.73 16.28 14.70
CA THR A 166 15.29 17.57 14.33
C THR A 166 14.61 18.13 13.09
N THR A 167 14.56 19.44 13.00
CA THR A 167 14.09 20.20 11.84
C THR A 167 15.18 21.19 11.41
N GLY A 168 14.99 21.85 10.27
CA GLY A 168 15.95 22.80 9.74
C GLY A 168 17.14 22.10 9.07
N GLU A 169 18.32 22.69 9.20
CA GLU A 169 19.54 22.22 8.56
C GLU A 169 20.35 21.30 9.49
N VAL A 170 20.57 20.07 9.07
CA VAL A 170 21.17 19.00 9.89
C VAL A 170 22.38 18.38 9.21
N ILE A 171 23.56 18.51 9.81
CA ILE A 171 24.73 17.73 9.42
C ILE A 171 24.53 16.30 9.94
N LEU A 172 24.58 15.32 9.02
CA LEU A 172 24.38 13.92 9.38
C LEU A 172 25.55 13.39 10.23
N PRO A 173 25.26 12.59 11.28
CA PRO A 173 26.31 12.05 12.15
C PRO A 173 27.12 10.92 11.51
N GLY A 174 26.86 10.61 10.24
CA GLY A 174 27.52 9.56 9.50
C GLY A 174 27.00 9.47 8.06
N ARG A 175 27.33 8.38 7.39
CA ARG A 175 26.98 8.20 5.96
C ARG A 175 25.61 7.56 5.80
N THR A 176 24.78 8.15 4.95
CA THR A 176 23.53 7.59 4.44
C THR A 176 23.64 7.31 2.95
N THR A 177 22.75 6.47 2.41
CA THR A 177 22.51 6.33 0.97
C THR A 177 21.17 6.93 0.57
N VAL A 178 20.39 7.38 1.54
CA VAL A 178 19.05 7.94 1.34
C VAL A 178 19.13 9.32 0.73
N GLY A 179 18.54 9.47 -0.45
CA GLY A 179 18.28 10.74 -1.11
C GLY A 179 16.85 11.20 -0.89
N TYR A 180 16.41 12.08 -1.77
CA TYR A 180 15.02 12.53 -1.82
C TYR A 180 14.52 12.53 -3.26
N ALA A 181 13.19 12.46 -3.39
CA ALA A 181 12.49 12.63 -4.64
C ALA A 181 11.26 13.53 -4.40
N GLY A 182 10.84 14.25 -5.45
CA GLY A 182 9.73 15.19 -5.35
C GLY A 182 9.44 15.89 -6.65
N PHE A 183 8.68 16.96 -6.57
CA PHE A 183 8.30 17.78 -7.73
C PHE A 183 8.09 19.24 -7.33
N ASP A 184 8.10 20.11 -8.34
CA ASP A 184 7.73 21.51 -8.28
C ASP A 184 6.72 21.82 -9.38
N GLY A 185 5.52 22.17 -8.98
CA GLY A 185 4.39 22.56 -9.85
C GLY A 185 3.98 24.03 -9.74
N ASP A 186 4.80 24.88 -9.14
CA ASP A 186 4.50 26.32 -8.99
C ASP A 186 4.73 27.10 -10.30
N GLY A 187 5.66 26.66 -11.15
CA GLY A 187 5.93 27.27 -12.44
C GLY A 187 4.87 27.00 -13.52
N SER A 188 5.11 27.45 -14.75
CA SER A 188 4.29 27.12 -15.92
C SER A 188 4.43 25.65 -16.34
N THR A 189 5.60 25.08 -16.11
CA THR A 189 5.93 23.67 -16.37
C THR A 189 6.38 22.99 -15.08
N VAL A 190 6.16 21.67 -15.03
CA VAL A 190 6.60 20.82 -13.92
C VAL A 190 8.11 20.64 -13.95
N ALA A 191 8.74 20.75 -12.78
CA ALA A 191 10.10 20.25 -12.57
C ALA A 191 10.07 19.04 -11.63
N LEU A 192 10.72 17.94 -12.02
CA LEU A 192 10.99 16.82 -11.10
C LEU A 192 12.20 17.16 -10.25
N LYS A 193 12.09 16.98 -8.94
CA LYS A 193 13.11 17.30 -7.94
C LYS A 193 13.67 16.01 -7.36
N PHE A 194 14.99 15.92 -7.26
CA PHE A 194 15.69 14.79 -6.66
C PHE A 194 17.09 15.21 -6.23
N GLY A 195 17.71 14.45 -5.37
CA GLY A 195 19.05 14.81 -4.90
C GLY A 195 19.53 14.02 -3.69
N TYR A 196 20.55 14.54 -3.00
CA TYR A 196 21.24 13.83 -1.93
C TYR A 196 21.98 14.82 -1.00
N PRO A 197 22.06 14.52 0.32
CA PRO A 197 21.27 13.52 1.00
C PRO A 197 19.79 13.92 1.08
N TYR A 198 18.98 13.29 1.90
CA TYR A 198 17.55 13.54 1.92
C TYR A 198 17.18 14.95 2.45
N LYS A 199 16.05 15.44 1.95
CA LYS A 199 15.32 16.58 2.52
C LYS A 199 13.82 16.33 2.46
N GLU A 200 13.06 17.01 3.32
CA GLU A 200 11.61 17.03 3.28
C GLU A 200 11.14 18.47 3.39
N THR A 201 10.54 18.97 2.32
CA THR A 201 10.09 20.36 2.17
C THR A 201 8.77 20.42 1.41
N PRO A 202 7.90 21.43 1.60
CA PRO A 202 8.01 22.56 2.54
C PRO A 202 7.75 22.17 3.99
N LYS A 203 7.24 20.99 4.25
CA LYS A 203 6.97 20.39 5.56
C LYS A 203 7.45 18.94 5.57
N ARG A 204 7.79 18.46 6.75
CA ARG A 204 8.04 17.05 7.02
C ARG A 204 6.77 16.38 7.48
N TYR A 205 6.41 15.24 6.90
CA TYR A 205 5.30 14.43 7.36
C TYR A 205 5.79 13.43 8.39
N ILE A 206 5.39 13.59 9.64
CA ILE A 206 5.87 12.76 10.75
C ILE A 206 5.12 11.43 10.80
N ARG A 207 3.78 11.52 10.86
CA ARG A 207 2.85 10.40 10.94
C ARG A 207 1.45 10.93 10.60
N LYS A 208 0.45 10.07 10.69
CA LYS A 208 -0.95 10.41 10.42
C LYS A 208 -1.32 11.79 10.97
N LEU A 209 -1.75 12.66 10.08
CA LEU A 209 -2.23 14.03 10.37
C LEU A 209 -1.24 14.91 11.16
N THR A 210 0.06 14.67 11.02
CA THR A 210 1.07 15.45 11.73
C THR A 210 2.15 15.94 10.78
N LEU A 211 2.10 17.22 10.45
CA LEU A 211 3.16 17.94 9.74
C LEU A 211 4.08 18.64 10.73
N SER A 212 5.37 18.65 10.43
CA SER A 212 6.42 19.36 11.16
C SER A 212 7.13 20.32 10.22
N ASP A 213 8.04 21.13 10.78
CA ASP A 213 8.89 22.00 9.96
C ASP A 213 9.83 21.19 9.08
N ALA A 214 10.26 21.82 7.99
CA ALA A 214 11.13 21.23 6.98
C ALA A 214 12.45 20.74 7.57
N ILE A 215 13.06 19.74 6.91
CA ILE A 215 14.43 19.29 7.18
C ILE A 215 15.24 19.26 5.88
N THR A 216 16.47 19.73 5.94
CA THR A 216 17.50 19.56 4.90
C THR A 216 18.74 18.97 5.55
N THR A 217 19.23 17.86 5.04
CA THR A 217 20.40 17.19 5.61
C THR A 217 21.65 17.42 4.77
N PHE A 218 22.82 17.36 5.42
CA PHE A 218 24.13 17.56 4.82
C PHE A 218 25.01 16.36 5.08
N ALA A 219 25.55 15.77 4.02
CA ALA A 219 26.50 14.68 4.07
C ALA A 219 27.93 15.22 4.17
N GLU A 220 28.79 14.46 4.84
CA GLU A 220 30.22 14.75 4.94
C GLU A 220 30.99 14.04 3.83
N LEU A 221 31.95 14.74 3.22
CA LEU A 221 33.04 14.16 2.44
C LEU A 221 34.37 14.70 2.95
N ASP A 222 35.31 13.81 3.24
CA ASP A 222 36.68 14.17 3.54
C ASP A 222 37.46 14.45 2.25
N LYS A 223 38.58 15.15 2.38
CA LYS A 223 39.47 15.49 1.26
C LYS A 223 39.85 14.24 0.48
N GLY A 224 39.62 14.27 -0.84
CA GLY A 224 39.91 13.19 -1.76
C GLY A 224 38.81 12.13 -1.88
N GLU A 225 37.79 12.18 -1.04
CA GLU A 225 36.63 11.29 -1.15
C GLU A 225 35.70 11.67 -2.31
N GLN A 226 34.93 10.68 -2.77
CA GLN A 226 33.96 10.85 -3.83
C GLN A 226 32.61 10.28 -3.45
N GLN A 227 31.55 10.95 -3.92
CA GLN A 227 30.18 10.46 -3.92
C GLN A 227 29.69 10.35 -5.36
N VAL A 228 29.25 9.15 -5.76
CA VAL A 228 28.63 8.93 -7.07
C VAL A 228 27.13 8.70 -6.87
N LEU A 229 26.34 9.42 -7.63
CA LEU A 229 24.88 9.38 -7.60
C LEU A 229 24.34 9.06 -8.99
N ARG A 230 23.35 8.20 -9.11
CA ARG A 230 22.82 7.79 -10.42
C ARG A 230 21.30 7.78 -10.39
N TRP A 231 20.72 8.19 -11.52
CA TRP A 231 19.28 8.15 -11.77
C TRP A 231 19.00 7.72 -13.19
N ARG A 232 17.90 6.94 -13.39
CA ARG A 232 17.35 6.63 -14.71
C ARG A 232 16.20 7.58 -14.99
N ILE A 233 16.19 8.16 -16.16
CA ILE A 233 15.13 9.02 -16.67
C ILE A 233 14.46 8.28 -17.81
N HIS A 234 13.14 8.06 -17.69
CA HIS A 234 12.35 7.38 -18.71
C HIS A 234 11.12 8.21 -19.07
N ARG A 235 10.78 8.22 -20.37
CA ARG A 235 9.62 8.92 -20.90
C ARG A 235 8.54 7.95 -21.33
N TYR A 236 7.29 8.32 -21.08
CA TYR A 236 6.11 7.49 -21.32
C TYR A 236 5.15 8.16 -22.29
N LYS A 237 4.39 7.34 -23.02
CA LYS A 237 3.14 7.72 -23.64
C LYS A 237 2.04 6.85 -23.03
N ALA A 238 1.06 7.49 -22.39
CA ALA A 238 -0.02 6.82 -21.69
C ALA A 238 -1.36 7.50 -21.98
N LYS A 239 -2.41 6.69 -22.16
CA LYS A 239 -3.76 7.19 -22.49
C LYS A 239 -4.47 7.86 -21.30
N ASP A 240 -4.12 7.47 -20.07
CA ASP A 240 -4.70 7.94 -18.83
C ASP A 240 -3.71 7.71 -17.67
N PHE A 241 -4.05 8.24 -16.48
CA PHE A 241 -3.20 8.14 -15.30
C PHE A 241 -3.00 6.69 -14.84
N GLY A 242 -4.01 5.83 -14.88
CA GLY A 242 -3.89 4.43 -14.49
C GLY A 242 -2.96 3.64 -15.42
N ASN A 243 -3.02 3.93 -16.72
CA ASN A 243 -2.07 3.35 -17.68
C ASN A 243 -0.64 3.88 -17.45
N PHE A 244 -0.49 5.16 -17.09
CA PHE A 244 0.79 5.73 -16.71
C PHE A 244 1.37 5.04 -15.47
N VAL A 245 0.60 4.93 -14.38
CA VAL A 245 1.01 4.21 -13.16
C VAL A 245 1.43 2.78 -13.47
N THR A 246 0.65 2.08 -14.31
CA THR A 246 0.97 0.72 -14.75
C THR A 246 2.33 0.65 -15.46
N GLN A 247 2.59 1.53 -16.42
CA GLN A 247 3.86 1.54 -17.17
C GLN A 247 5.04 1.89 -16.25
N VAL A 248 4.89 2.92 -15.39
CA VAL A 248 5.94 3.31 -14.43
C VAL A 248 6.23 2.18 -13.44
N TRP A 249 5.19 1.48 -12.95
CA TRP A 249 5.37 0.35 -12.05
C TRP A 249 6.10 -0.80 -12.74
N GLN A 250 5.69 -1.18 -13.97
CA GLN A 250 6.35 -2.24 -14.74
C GLN A 250 7.82 -1.92 -15.00
N TYR A 251 8.09 -0.68 -15.42
CA TYR A 251 9.44 -0.19 -15.65
C TYR A 251 10.30 -0.28 -14.37
N SER A 252 9.78 0.23 -13.27
CA SER A 252 10.51 0.23 -11.99
C SER A 252 10.71 -1.19 -11.44
N TYR A 253 9.72 -2.08 -11.58
CA TYR A 253 9.83 -3.48 -11.20
C TYR A 253 10.96 -4.18 -11.99
N ASP A 254 11.02 -3.97 -13.32
CA ASP A 254 12.02 -4.59 -14.19
C ASP A 254 13.44 -4.13 -13.85
N HIS A 255 13.62 -2.93 -13.30
CA HIS A 255 14.90 -2.40 -12.85
C HIS A 255 15.24 -2.82 -11.41
N MET A 256 14.29 -2.79 -10.50
CA MET A 256 14.50 -3.19 -9.11
C MET A 256 14.63 -4.70 -8.94
N ARG A 257 13.91 -5.49 -9.75
CA ARG A 257 13.95 -6.97 -9.77
C ARG A 257 13.90 -7.58 -8.37
N PRO A 258 12.86 -7.27 -7.57
CA PRO A 258 12.78 -7.78 -6.21
C PRO A 258 12.79 -9.31 -6.23
N GLN A 259 13.71 -9.90 -5.47
CA GLN A 259 13.82 -11.34 -5.36
C GLN A 259 13.05 -11.81 -4.11
N PRO A 260 12.37 -12.96 -4.16
CA PRO A 260 11.75 -13.54 -2.99
C PRO A 260 12.80 -13.82 -1.91
N LEU A 261 12.38 -13.75 -0.66
CA LEU A 261 13.23 -14.12 0.47
C LEU A 261 13.19 -15.65 0.64
N LYS A 262 14.22 -16.18 1.28
CA LYS A 262 14.14 -17.54 1.79
C LYS A 262 13.19 -17.51 2.98
N SER A 263 12.01 -18.08 2.85
CA SER A 263 11.08 -18.20 3.96
C SER A 263 11.68 -19.07 5.07
N SER A 264 11.62 -18.58 6.30
CA SER A 264 12.06 -19.32 7.47
C SER A 264 11.00 -20.30 7.98
N TYR A 265 9.75 -20.16 7.53
CA TYR A 265 8.59 -20.89 8.05
C TYR A 265 7.69 -21.42 6.92
N THR A 266 7.17 -22.62 7.13
CA THR A 266 6.09 -23.19 6.32
C THR A 266 4.74 -22.60 6.72
N GLY A 267 3.71 -22.73 5.85
CA GLY A 267 2.36 -22.27 6.20
C GLY A 267 1.77 -22.94 7.44
N ALA A 268 2.11 -24.20 7.69
CA ALA A 268 1.70 -24.92 8.90
C ALA A 268 2.36 -24.32 10.17
N GLU A 269 3.65 -24.00 10.13
CA GLU A 269 4.35 -23.34 11.22
C GLU A 269 3.82 -21.94 11.49
N VAL A 270 3.48 -21.18 10.42
CA VAL A 270 2.85 -19.86 10.56
C VAL A 270 1.50 -19.99 11.28
N LYS A 271 0.61 -20.89 10.84
CA LYS A 271 -0.69 -21.10 11.48
C LYS A 271 -0.52 -21.58 12.93
N ALA A 272 0.43 -22.47 13.20
CA ALA A 272 0.72 -22.94 14.54
C ALA A 272 1.17 -21.82 15.48
N ALA A 273 2.04 -20.91 15.01
CA ALA A 273 2.46 -19.76 15.82
C ALA A 273 1.30 -18.78 16.05
N LEU A 274 0.52 -18.47 15.01
CA LEU A 274 -0.61 -17.55 15.11
C LEU A 274 -1.79 -18.10 15.94
N SER A 275 -1.94 -19.43 16.05
CA SER A 275 -3.04 -20.04 16.81
C SER A 275 -2.99 -19.75 18.31
N ASP A 276 -1.82 -19.40 18.86
CA ASP A 276 -1.71 -19.00 20.25
C ASP A 276 -2.49 -17.71 20.55
N TYR A 277 -2.61 -16.81 19.57
CA TYR A 277 -3.44 -15.62 19.68
C TYR A 277 -4.89 -15.96 20.06
N PHE A 278 -5.49 -16.97 19.46
CA PHE A 278 -6.88 -17.33 19.72
C PHE A 278 -7.13 -17.63 21.18
N ARG A 279 -6.28 -18.46 21.81
CA ARG A 279 -6.42 -18.83 23.23
C ARG A 279 -6.24 -17.65 24.17
N TYR A 280 -5.21 -16.81 23.92
CA TYR A 280 -4.91 -15.68 24.79
C TYR A 280 -5.87 -14.52 24.63
N SER A 281 -6.51 -14.38 23.47
CA SER A 281 -7.38 -13.26 23.15
C SER A 281 -8.88 -13.54 23.41
N PHE A 282 -9.25 -14.80 23.67
CA PHE A 282 -10.65 -15.20 23.85
C PHE A 282 -11.28 -14.54 25.08
N VAL A 283 -12.43 -13.90 24.87
CA VAL A 283 -13.23 -13.21 25.89
C VAL A 283 -14.64 -13.78 25.90
N ASP A 284 -15.07 -14.36 27.02
CA ASP A 284 -16.37 -15.03 27.19
C ASP A 284 -17.28 -14.37 28.27
N SER A 285 -16.79 -13.29 28.91
CA SER A 285 -17.46 -12.61 30.01
C SER A 285 -18.61 -11.69 29.59
N TYR A 286 -18.81 -11.48 28.28
CA TYR A 286 -19.86 -10.59 27.76
C TYR A 286 -20.91 -11.35 26.94
N PRO A 287 -22.10 -10.72 26.67
CA PRO A 287 -23.14 -11.34 25.86
C PRO A 287 -22.65 -11.79 24.47
N ILE A 288 -21.77 -11.01 23.82
CA ILE A 288 -21.06 -11.42 22.61
C ILE A 288 -19.67 -11.90 23.03
N LYS A 289 -19.31 -13.11 22.65
CA LYS A 289 -17.96 -13.66 22.83
C LYS A 289 -17.10 -13.31 21.62
N PHE A 290 -15.82 -13.10 21.83
CA PHE A 290 -14.91 -12.65 20.76
C PHE A 290 -13.44 -12.92 21.08
N ASN A 291 -12.61 -12.95 20.05
CA ASN A 291 -11.17 -12.78 20.22
C ASN A 291 -10.87 -11.28 20.31
N SER A 292 -10.27 -10.85 21.40
CA SER A 292 -9.86 -9.47 21.59
C SER A 292 -8.73 -9.13 20.62
N GLY A 293 -9.08 -8.44 19.53
CA GLY A 293 -8.17 -8.07 18.45
C GLY A 293 -8.09 -6.56 18.21
N LEU A 294 -8.53 -5.76 19.18
CA LEU A 294 -8.59 -4.31 19.10
C LEU A 294 -8.15 -3.69 20.44
N SER A 295 -7.41 -2.59 20.39
CA SER A 295 -6.99 -1.80 21.56
C SER A 295 -6.21 -2.58 22.64
N LEU A 296 -5.36 -3.54 22.23
CA LEU A 296 -4.52 -4.30 23.13
C LEU A 296 -3.24 -3.53 23.46
N ARG A 297 -2.83 -3.61 24.74
CA ARG A 297 -1.51 -3.09 25.14
C ARG A 297 -0.40 -3.98 24.57
N VAL A 298 0.64 -3.36 24.02
CA VAL A 298 1.73 -4.08 23.36
C VAL A 298 2.51 -4.98 24.33
N ASN A 299 2.72 -4.53 25.58
CA ASN A 299 3.61 -5.21 26.53
C ASN A 299 3.06 -6.53 27.07
N ASP A 300 1.76 -6.61 27.32
CA ASP A 300 1.13 -7.76 27.99
C ASP A 300 0.00 -8.40 27.17
N CYS A 301 -0.39 -7.77 26.06
CA CYS A 301 -1.44 -8.26 25.18
C CYS A 301 -2.76 -8.57 25.92
N MET A 302 -3.07 -7.83 27.00
CA MET A 302 -4.27 -8.06 27.80
C MET A 302 -5.53 -7.79 26.96
N PRO A 303 -6.49 -8.72 26.96
CA PRO A 303 -7.74 -8.54 26.27
C PRO A 303 -8.48 -7.25 26.68
N ALA A 304 -8.95 -6.50 25.69
CA ALA A 304 -9.79 -5.32 25.89
C ALA A 304 -11.28 -5.69 25.87
N ALA A 305 -12.10 -4.87 26.51
CA ALA A 305 -13.57 -5.02 26.50
C ALA A 305 -14.21 -4.42 25.23
N GLU A 306 -13.53 -4.54 24.10
CA GLU A 306 -13.92 -3.94 22.84
C GLU A 306 -13.87 -5.00 21.72
N MET A 307 -14.93 -5.05 20.91
CA MET A 307 -14.94 -5.88 19.71
C MET A 307 -15.26 -5.05 18.47
N GLN A 308 -14.72 -5.45 17.35
CA GLN A 308 -15.04 -4.91 16.03
C GLN A 308 -15.19 -6.08 15.06
N ILE A 309 -16.32 -6.13 14.37
CA ILE A 309 -16.68 -7.31 13.56
C ILE A 309 -15.83 -7.48 12.31
N GLY A 310 -15.46 -6.36 11.68
CA GLY A 310 -14.58 -6.25 10.52
C GLY A 310 -13.39 -5.34 10.83
N PHE A 311 -12.81 -4.73 9.76
CA PHE A 311 -11.71 -3.77 9.82
C PHE A 311 -10.55 -4.27 10.70
N CYS A 312 -10.35 -3.69 11.91
CA CYS A 312 -9.25 -4.09 12.81
C CYS A 312 -9.57 -5.36 13.63
N GLY A 313 -10.83 -5.62 13.96
CA GLY A 313 -11.20 -6.73 14.84
C GLY A 313 -11.26 -8.10 14.16
N ARG A 314 -11.91 -8.18 13.00
CA ARG A 314 -12.08 -9.43 12.20
C ARG A 314 -12.62 -10.62 13.00
N VAL A 315 -13.49 -10.38 13.98
CA VAL A 315 -13.87 -11.38 14.99
C VAL A 315 -14.44 -12.66 14.37
N LEU A 316 -15.43 -12.58 13.47
CA LEU A 316 -16.04 -13.77 12.87
C LEU A 316 -15.09 -14.53 11.93
N LEU A 317 -14.16 -13.81 11.25
CA LEU A 317 -13.17 -14.46 10.41
C LEU A 317 -12.15 -15.25 11.24
N ASN A 318 -11.71 -14.68 12.36
CA ASN A 318 -10.82 -15.36 13.29
C ASN A 318 -11.51 -16.54 13.96
N ALA A 319 -12.78 -16.42 14.36
CA ALA A 319 -13.57 -17.56 14.89
C ALA A 319 -13.70 -18.71 13.87
N PHE A 320 -13.86 -18.38 12.58
CA PHE A 320 -13.84 -19.41 11.54
C PHE A 320 -12.44 -20.05 11.40
N ASN A 321 -11.38 -19.26 11.46
CA ASN A 321 -9.99 -19.76 11.45
C ASN A 321 -9.72 -20.72 12.62
N GLU A 322 -10.23 -20.40 13.81
CA GLU A 322 -10.15 -21.28 15.00
C GLU A 322 -10.83 -22.62 14.77
N ILE A 323 -12.07 -22.62 14.25
CA ILE A 323 -12.82 -23.85 14.00
C ILE A 323 -12.08 -24.71 12.97
N GLU A 324 -11.70 -24.13 11.83
CA GLU A 324 -11.03 -24.85 10.75
C GLU A 324 -9.73 -25.49 11.24
N TYR A 325 -8.89 -24.71 11.93
CA TYR A 325 -7.62 -25.17 12.46
C TYR A 325 -7.80 -26.18 13.61
N GLY A 326 -8.74 -25.93 14.51
CA GLY A 326 -9.06 -26.86 15.60
C GLY A 326 -9.52 -28.23 15.10
N VAL A 327 -10.31 -28.29 14.02
CA VAL A 327 -10.69 -29.55 13.38
C VAL A 327 -9.48 -30.22 12.72
N GLU A 328 -8.66 -29.47 11.99
CA GLU A 328 -7.44 -29.99 11.33
C GLU A 328 -6.45 -30.58 12.33
N THR A 329 -6.24 -29.92 13.44
CA THR A 329 -5.28 -30.33 14.50
C THR A 329 -5.90 -31.20 15.59
N LYS A 330 -7.21 -31.49 15.52
CA LYS A 330 -7.99 -32.21 16.55
C LYS A 330 -8.02 -31.48 17.90
N ASP A 331 -7.92 -30.17 17.88
CA ASP A 331 -7.96 -29.30 19.05
C ASP A 331 -9.40 -28.89 19.36
N LYS A 332 -10.01 -29.60 20.31
CA LYS A 332 -11.42 -29.39 20.69
C LYS A 332 -11.67 -28.05 21.37
N GLU A 333 -10.67 -27.49 22.03
CA GLU A 333 -10.79 -26.20 22.72
C GLU A 333 -10.97 -25.07 21.68
N LEU A 334 -10.10 -25.00 20.66
CA LEU A 334 -10.24 -24.04 19.56
C LEU A 334 -11.59 -24.17 18.85
N VAL A 335 -12.02 -25.39 18.54
CA VAL A 335 -13.34 -25.61 17.94
C VAL A 335 -14.46 -25.07 18.83
N SER A 336 -14.40 -25.34 20.15
CA SER A 336 -15.42 -24.87 21.10
C SER A 336 -15.45 -23.35 21.24
N MET A 337 -14.29 -22.72 21.28
CA MET A 337 -14.17 -21.26 21.36
C MET A 337 -14.77 -20.57 20.13
N GLY A 338 -14.38 -20.99 18.93
CA GLY A 338 -14.91 -20.44 17.69
C GLY A 338 -16.42 -20.66 17.53
N GLN A 339 -16.94 -21.84 17.91
CA GLN A 339 -18.39 -22.11 17.92
C GLN A 339 -19.09 -21.19 18.91
N ALA A 340 -18.56 -21.00 20.13
CA ALA A 340 -19.14 -20.12 21.14
C ALA A 340 -19.20 -18.66 20.66
N ILE A 341 -18.25 -18.21 19.88
CA ILE A 341 -18.29 -16.88 19.23
C ILE A 341 -19.47 -16.82 18.26
N PHE A 342 -19.59 -17.75 17.31
CA PHE A 342 -20.69 -17.76 16.34
C PHE A 342 -22.06 -17.83 17.04
N ASP A 343 -22.24 -18.70 18.03
CA ASP A 343 -23.51 -18.85 18.78
C ASP A 343 -23.88 -17.56 19.52
N SER A 344 -22.90 -16.88 20.13
CA SER A 344 -23.12 -15.61 20.83
C SER A 344 -23.50 -14.48 19.87
N PHE A 345 -22.90 -14.43 18.67
CA PHE A 345 -23.27 -13.45 17.64
C PHE A 345 -24.65 -13.71 17.07
N LEU A 346 -25.04 -14.97 16.89
CA LEU A 346 -26.38 -15.33 16.44
C LEU A 346 -27.44 -14.82 17.43
N SER A 347 -27.15 -14.91 18.73
CA SER A 347 -28.06 -14.53 19.80
C SER A 347 -28.07 -13.01 20.06
N ASN A 348 -26.92 -12.34 19.99
CA ASN A 348 -26.73 -10.97 20.49
C ASN A 348 -26.03 -10.04 19.51
N GLY A 349 -25.51 -10.52 18.38
CA GLY A 349 -24.69 -9.74 17.45
C GLY A 349 -25.46 -8.87 16.47
N PHE A 350 -26.78 -9.10 16.31
CA PHE A 350 -27.63 -8.37 15.39
C PHE A 350 -28.47 -7.33 16.11
N GLY A 351 -28.46 -6.09 15.60
CA GLY A 351 -29.41 -5.05 15.99
C GLY A 351 -30.83 -5.30 15.46
N ASN A 352 -31.80 -4.50 15.90
CA ASN A 352 -33.20 -4.61 15.50
C ASN A 352 -33.43 -4.41 13.98
N SER A 353 -32.55 -3.66 13.32
CA SER A 353 -32.56 -3.45 11.86
C SER A 353 -32.01 -4.62 11.04
N GLY A 354 -31.50 -5.68 11.70
CA GLY A 354 -30.91 -6.83 11.03
C GLY A 354 -29.46 -6.65 10.59
N TYR A 355 -28.82 -5.52 10.86
CA TYR A 355 -27.38 -5.36 10.70
C TYR A 355 -26.65 -5.88 11.93
N LEU A 356 -25.41 -6.35 11.71
CA LEU A 356 -24.51 -6.70 12.80
C LEU A 356 -23.98 -5.44 13.49
N HIS A 357 -23.71 -5.54 14.78
CA HIS A 357 -22.98 -4.48 15.48
C HIS A 357 -21.55 -4.37 14.94
N ASP A 358 -21.21 -3.24 14.33
CA ASP A 358 -19.88 -3.00 13.76
C ASP A 358 -18.80 -2.93 14.83
N PHE A 359 -19.12 -2.24 15.93
CA PHE A 359 -18.23 -2.02 17.06
C PHE A 359 -19.04 -2.00 18.36
N VAL A 360 -18.53 -2.65 19.38
CA VAL A 360 -19.08 -2.61 20.74
C VAL A 360 -17.96 -2.42 21.75
N ASN A 361 -18.08 -1.39 22.56
CA ASN A 361 -17.32 -1.24 23.80
C ASN A 361 -18.22 -1.68 24.96
N PHE A 362 -17.96 -2.85 25.53
CA PHE A 362 -18.82 -3.43 26.58
C PHE A 362 -18.78 -2.67 27.90
N ARG A 363 -17.81 -1.76 28.10
CA ARG A 363 -17.79 -0.86 29.26
C ARG A 363 -18.86 0.20 29.16
N ASP A 364 -19.20 0.62 27.92
CA ASP A 364 -20.20 1.64 27.62
C ASP A 364 -21.60 1.02 27.38
N GLY A 365 -21.69 -0.31 27.34
CA GLY A 365 -22.89 -1.06 27.02
C GLY A 365 -23.15 -1.24 25.53
N PHE A 366 -24.29 -1.85 25.18
CA PHE A 366 -24.69 -1.99 23.78
C PHE A 366 -25.19 -0.66 23.22
N PRO A 367 -24.72 -0.22 22.05
CA PRO A 367 -25.22 1.00 21.42
C PRO A 367 -26.70 0.83 21.03
N GLN A 368 -27.56 1.80 21.37
CA GLN A 368 -28.97 1.80 20.99
C GLN A 368 -29.17 2.11 19.51
N GLU A 369 -28.32 2.99 18.96
CA GLU A 369 -28.23 3.27 17.52
C GLU A 369 -26.78 3.09 17.07
N SER A 370 -26.60 2.34 15.97
CA SER A 370 -25.28 2.08 15.41
C SER A 370 -25.13 2.78 14.07
N ILE A 371 -23.96 3.36 13.85
CA ILE A 371 -23.49 3.71 12.51
C ILE A 371 -22.81 2.45 11.96
N HIS A 372 -23.29 1.99 10.83
CA HIS A 372 -22.76 0.83 10.14
C HIS A 372 -21.81 1.23 9.02
N SER A 373 -20.80 0.40 8.78
CA SER A 373 -19.93 0.49 7.63
C SER A 373 -20.22 -0.64 6.66
N ILE A 374 -20.48 -0.31 5.40
CA ILE A 374 -20.73 -1.33 4.39
C ILE A 374 -19.55 -2.30 4.26
N ARG A 375 -18.31 -1.85 4.47
CA ARG A 375 -17.13 -2.68 4.51
C ARG A 375 -17.20 -3.70 5.65
N GLN A 376 -17.44 -3.27 6.89
CA GLN A 376 -17.46 -4.17 8.04
C GLN A 376 -18.57 -5.23 7.94
N GLN A 377 -19.76 -4.81 7.49
CA GLN A 377 -20.87 -5.73 7.24
C GLN A 377 -20.52 -6.76 6.15
N SER A 378 -19.82 -6.33 5.09
CA SER A 378 -19.39 -7.22 4.00
C SER A 378 -18.32 -8.22 4.45
N GLU A 379 -17.40 -7.79 5.30
CA GLU A 379 -16.35 -8.66 5.88
C GLU A 379 -16.94 -9.70 6.83
N ALA A 380 -18.02 -9.35 7.55
CA ALA A 380 -18.78 -10.31 8.34
C ALA A 380 -19.51 -11.34 7.46
N VAL A 381 -20.15 -10.90 6.36
CA VAL A 381 -20.77 -11.79 5.37
C VAL A 381 -19.74 -12.78 4.81
N TYR A 382 -18.55 -12.31 4.45
CA TYR A 382 -17.44 -13.16 4.01
C TYR A 382 -17.16 -14.30 5.00
N ALA A 383 -16.93 -13.93 6.26
CA ALA A 383 -16.61 -14.88 7.32
C ALA A 383 -17.72 -15.92 7.54
N VAL A 384 -18.97 -15.44 7.69
CA VAL A 384 -20.12 -16.32 7.95
C VAL A 384 -20.40 -17.26 6.78
N LEU A 385 -20.32 -16.79 5.53
CA LEU A 385 -20.55 -17.64 4.37
C LEU A 385 -19.48 -18.73 4.22
N HIS A 386 -18.22 -18.43 4.54
CA HIS A 386 -17.18 -19.46 4.62
C HIS A 386 -17.47 -20.48 5.72
N TYR A 387 -17.82 -20.03 6.92
CA TYR A 387 -18.23 -20.89 8.03
C TYR A 387 -19.41 -21.80 7.64
N LEU A 388 -20.49 -21.25 7.10
CA LEU A 388 -21.68 -22.00 6.70
C LEU A 388 -21.37 -23.04 5.61
N LYS A 389 -20.54 -22.69 4.63
CA LYS A 389 -20.13 -23.64 3.58
C LYS A 389 -19.24 -24.75 4.15
N TYR A 390 -18.33 -24.43 5.06
CA TYR A 390 -17.50 -25.38 5.77
C TYR A 390 -18.35 -26.36 6.59
N GLU A 391 -19.25 -25.87 7.42
CA GLU A 391 -20.16 -26.66 8.26
C GLU A 391 -21.06 -27.59 7.41
N LYS A 392 -21.61 -27.05 6.33
CA LYS A 392 -22.44 -27.86 5.39
C LYS A 392 -21.66 -29.02 4.76
N ARG A 393 -20.40 -28.82 4.42
CA ARG A 393 -19.51 -29.88 3.91
C ARG A 393 -19.25 -30.98 4.96
N HIS A 394 -19.35 -30.63 6.24
CA HIS A 394 -19.23 -31.57 7.38
C HIS A 394 -20.60 -32.10 7.89
N GLY A 395 -21.65 -31.91 7.12
CA GLY A 395 -22.98 -32.42 7.44
C GLY A 395 -23.76 -31.60 8.47
N ARG A 396 -23.30 -30.45 8.86
CA ARG A 396 -23.95 -29.52 9.82
C ARG A 396 -24.59 -28.36 9.08
N ARG A 397 -25.80 -27.98 9.48
CA ARG A 397 -26.54 -26.88 8.86
C ARG A 397 -27.05 -25.90 9.91
N HIS A 398 -26.78 -24.64 9.71
CA HIS A 398 -27.15 -23.55 10.62
C HIS A 398 -28.24 -22.67 9.98
N VAL A 399 -29.49 -23.12 10.04
CA VAL A 399 -30.65 -22.49 9.34
C VAL A 399 -30.86 -21.04 9.79
N GLU A 400 -30.70 -20.74 11.07
CA GLU A 400 -30.84 -19.38 11.60
C GLU A 400 -29.79 -18.43 11.04
N TRP A 401 -28.53 -18.84 10.99
CA TRP A 401 -27.47 -18.08 10.33
C TRP A 401 -27.76 -17.85 8.83
N GLU A 402 -28.24 -18.89 8.11
CA GLU A 402 -28.64 -18.75 6.72
C GLU A 402 -29.73 -17.68 6.55
N GLN A 403 -30.74 -17.66 7.45
CA GLN A 403 -31.81 -16.67 7.43
C GLN A 403 -31.31 -15.26 7.74
N ARG A 404 -30.48 -15.07 8.78
CA ARG A 404 -29.89 -13.78 9.14
C ARG A 404 -29.04 -13.17 8.04
N ILE A 405 -28.15 -13.98 7.44
CA ILE A 405 -27.26 -13.50 6.36
C ILE A 405 -28.05 -13.23 5.07
N ARG A 406 -29.10 -14.00 4.78
CA ARG A 406 -29.99 -13.70 3.67
C ARG A 406 -30.67 -12.35 3.87
N ALA A 407 -31.23 -12.08 5.04
CA ALA A 407 -31.86 -10.80 5.37
C ALA A 407 -30.85 -9.64 5.27
N LEU A 408 -29.62 -9.83 5.76
CA LEU A 408 -28.55 -8.82 5.66
C LEU A 408 -28.19 -8.53 4.19
N LEU A 409 -28.09 -9.55 3.32
CA LEU A 409 -27.82 -9.37 1.90
C LEU A 409 -29.01 -8.72 1.16
N ASP A 410 -30.25 -9.01 1.56
CA ASP A 410 -31.44 -8.33 1.05
C ASP A 410 -31.43 -6.83 1.43
N ASN A 411 -31.02 -6.49 2.67
CA ASN A 411 -30.77 -5.11 3.09
C ASN A 411 -29.69 -4.44 2.22
N PHE A 412 -28.59 -5.14 1.90
CA PHE A 412 -27.55 -4.59 0.99
C PHE A 412 -28.17 -4.21 -0.37
N VAL A 413 -28.98 -5.09 -0.94
CA VAL A 413 -29.63 -4.78 -2.24
C VAL A 413 -30.45 -3.50 -2.14
N GLY A 414 -31.12 -3.27 -1.01
CA GLY A 414 -31.91 -2.04 -0.75
C GLY A 414 -31.09 -0.77 -0.52
N LEU A 415 -29.82 -0.89 -0.11
CA LEU A 415 -28.91 0.26 0.12
C LEU A 415 -28.22 0.75 -1.16
N ILE A 416 -28.25 -0.01 -2.25
CA ILE A 416 -27.55 0.37 -3.51
C ILE A 416 -28.20 1.61 -4.09
N LYS A 417 -27.41 2.65 -4.29
CA LYS A 417 -27.83 3.91 -4.93
C LYS A 417 -28.05 3.73 -6.44
N ASP A 418 -28.68 4.71 -7.07
CA ASP A 418 -29.08 4.65 -8.49
C ASP A 418 -27.90 4.39 -9.45
N ASP A 419 -26.73 4.97 -9.17
CA ASP A 419 -25.51 4.79 -9.94
C ASP A 419 -24.72 3.50 -9.59
N GLY A 420 -25.18 2.73 -8.59
CA GLY A 420 -24.59 1.46 -8.18
C GLY A 420 -23.66 1.54 -6.97
N HIS A 421 -23.41 2.72 -6.38
CA HIS A 421 -22.55 2.80 -5.19
C HIS A 421 -23.28 2.49 -3.89
N PHE A 422 -22.47 2.28 -2.84
CA PHE A 422 -22.92 2.27 -1.45
C PHE A 422 -22.40 3.49 -0.72
N ALA A 423 -23.18 4.05 0.20
CA ALA A 423 -22.63 4.90 1.23
C ALA A 423 -21.59 4.12 2.04
N ARG A 424 -20.42 4.73 2.29
CA ARG A 424 -19.35 4.12 3.11
C ARG A 424 -19.83 3.84 4.52
N LYS A 425 -20.58 4.79 5.12
CA LYS A 425 -21.21 4.66 6.44
C LYS A 425 -22.68 5.10 6.36
N PHE A 426 -23.53 4.40 7.10
CA PHE A 426 -24.97 4.64 7.13
C PHE A 426 -25.56 4.32 8.51
N LYS A 427 -26.73 4.86 8.83
CA LYS A 427 -27.47 4.55 10.05
C LYS A 427 -28.30 3.28 9.88
N SER A 428 -28.83 2.74 10.98
CA SER A 428 -29.67 1.53 10.97
C SER A 428 -30.96 1.65 10.13
N ASP A 429 -31.43 2.86 9.85
CA ASP A 429 -32.57 3.14 8.95
C ASP A 429 -32.18 3.29 7.47
N GLY A 430 -30.89 3.13 7.15
CA GLY A 430 -30.35 3.30 5.79
C GLY A 430 -29.97 4.73 5.42
N THR A 431 -30.11 5.71 6.33
CA THR A 431 -29.68 7.09 6.09
C THR A 431 -28.16 7.19 5.98
N ASP A 432 -27.68 7.88 4.95
CA ASP A 432 -26.25 8.05 4.70
C ASP A 432 -25.60 8.92 5.79
N VAL A 433 -24.44 8.49 6.26
CA VAL A 433 -23.53 9.24 7.15
C VAL A 433 -22.29 9.70 6.37
N ASP A 434 -21.77 8.83 5.53
CA ASP A 434 -20.67 9.10 4.59
C ASP A 434 -21.07 8.52 3.24
N ALA A 435 -21.52 9.42 2.35
CA ALA A 435 -22.03 9.05 1.04
C ALA A 435 -20.95 8.69 0.02
N SER A 436 -19.64 8.68 0.39
CA SER A 436 -18.59 8.29 -0.52
C SER A 436 -18.73 6.81 -0.94
N GLY A 437 -18.43 6.53 -2.20
CA GLY A 437 -18.55 5.20 -2.80
C GLY A 437 -17.33 4.30 -2.60
N GLY A 438 -16.31 4.74 -1.85
CA GLY A 438 -14.99 4.10 -1.78
C GLY A 438 -14.97 2.66 -1.26
N SER A 439 -15.95 2.27 -0.42
CA SER A 439 -16.08 0.90 0.09
C SER A 439 -17.02 0.00 -0.73
N THR A 440 -17.56 0.47 -1.85
CA THR A 440 -18.45 -0.31 -2.74
C THR A 440 -17.84 -1.65 -3.19
N PRO A 441 -16.52 -1.77 -3.49
CA PRO A 441 -15.94 -3.04 -3.88
C PRO A 441 -16.12 -4.16 -2.86
N SER A 442 -16.08 -3.86 -1.56
CA SER A 442 -16.29 -4.86 -0.50
C SER A 442 -17.68 -5.49 -0.55
N ALA A 443 -18.71 -4.66 -0.75
CA ALA A 443 -20.10 -5.14 -0.89
C ALA A 443 -20.31 -5.93 -2.17
N THR A 444 -19.63 -5.58 -3.27
CA THR A 444 -19.67 -6.35 -4.52
C THR A 444 -19.25 -7.80 -4.27
N SER A 445 -18.14 -8.02 -3.58
CA SER A 445 -17.63 -9.34 -3.24
C SER A 445 -18.63 -10.13 -2.36
N ALA A 446 -19.21 -9.51 -1.35
CA ALA A 446 -20.22 -10.12 -0.48
C ALA A 446 -21.47 -10.56 -1.26
N LEU A 447 -21.95 -9.73 -2.18
CA LEU A 447 -23.10 -10.06 -3.05
C LEU A 447 -22.82 -11.25 -3.98
N VAL A 448 -21.61 -11.35 -4.55
CA VAL A 448 -21.19 -12.52 -5.35
C VAL A 448 -21.19 -13.79 -4.51
N MET A 449 -20.63 -13.73 -3.30
CA MET A 449 -20.63 -14.86 -2.38
C MET A 449 -22.05 -15.28 -1.98
N GLY A 450 -22.90 -14.30 -1.68
CA GLY A 450 -24.31 -14.51 -1.38
C GLY A 450 -25.05 -15.24 -2.52
N TRP A 451 -24.81 -14.81 -3.76
CA TRP A 451 -25.36 -15.51 -4.93
C TRP A 451 -24.84 -16.97 -5.03
N LYS A 452 -23.54 -17.17 -4.86
CA LYS A 452 -22.95 -18.53 -4.93
C LYS A 452 -23.51 -19.47 -3.86
N TYR A 453 -23.75 -18.96 -2.66
CA TYR A 453 -24.25 -19.77 -1.55
C TYR A 453 -25.75 -20.04 -1.63
N PHE A 454 -26.56 -19.00 -1.90
CA PHE A 454 -28.02 -19.08 -1.86
C PHE A 454 -28.69 -19.33 -3.22
N GLY A 455 -27.98 -19.14 -4.34
CA GLY A 455 -28.53 -19.23 -5.70
C GLY A 455 -29.47 -18.08 -6.09
N ASN A 456 -29.56 -17.01 -5.25
CA ASN A 456 -30.43 -15.87 -5.51
C ASN A 456 -29.87 -14.95 -6.60
N LYS A 457 -30.50 -14.94 -7.77
CA LYS A 457 -30.05 -14.17 -8.94
C LYS A 457 -30.03 -12.66 -8.70
N ASN A 458 -30.84 -12.14 -7.78
CA ASN A 458 -30.86 -10.71 -7.46
C ASN A 458 -29.52 -10.24 -6.90
N TYR A 459 -28.80 -11.09 -6.14
CA TYR A 459 -27.48 -10.74 -5.61
C TYR A 459 -26.45 -10.62 -6.73
N LEU A 460 -26.48 -11.50 -7.76
CA LEU A 460 -25.58 -11.35 -8.90
C LEU A 460 -25.90 -10.12 -9.74
N GLN A 461 -27.18 -9.79 -9.91
CA GLN A 461 -27.60 -8.56 -10.60
C GLN A 461 -27.15 -7.32 -9.83
N ALA A 462 -27.30 -7.33 -8.51
CA ALA A 462 -26.78 -6.27 -7.63
C ALA A 462 -25.25 -6.14 -7.73
N ALA A 463 -24.53 -7.24 -7.73
CA ALA A 463 -23.08 -7.27 -7.91
C ALA A 463 -22.65 -6.68 -9.26
N ARG A 464 -23.40 -6.94 -10.34
CA ARG A 464 -23.15 -6.30 -11.65
C ARG A 464 -23.35 -4.78 -11.63
N ARG A 465 -24.39 -4.29 -10.92
CA ARG A 465 -24.60 -2.84 -10.76
C ARG A 465 -23.45 -2.20 -10.00
N THR A 466 -23.05 -2.80 -8.90
CA THR A 466 -21.98 -2.26 -8.03
C THR A 466 -20.60 -2.33 -8.69
N VAL A 467 -20.27 -3.44 -9.39
CA VAL A 467 -18.99 -3.52 -10.11
C VAL A 467 -18.91 -2.55 -11.28
N SER A 468 -20.04 -2.20 -11.91
CA SER A 468 -20.09 -1.16 -12.94
C SER A 468 -19.74 0.23 -12.37
N TYR A 469 -20.19 0.53 -11.14
CA TYR A 469 -19.73 1.73 -10.42
C TYR A 469 -18.22 1.66 -10.13
N VAL A 470 -17.73 0.52 -9.64
CA VAL A 470 -16.29 0.32 -9.34
C VAL A 470 -15.45 0.54 -10.60
N GLU A 471 -15.85 -0.02 -11.73
CA GLU A 471 -15.19 0.20 -13.03
C GLU A 471 -15.13 1.68 -13.38
N LYS A 472 -16.31 2.34 -13.42
CA LYS A 472 -16.45 3.69 -13.95
C LYS A 472 -15.83 4.76 -13.05
N ASN A 473 -15.99 4.63 -11.73
CA ASN A 473 -15.68 5.71 -10.79
C ASN A 473 -14.40 5.45 -9.95
N ILE A 474 -13.92 4.22 -9.91
CA ILE A 474 -12.71 3.85 -9.15
C ILE A 474 -11.60 3.43 -10.10
N ILE A 475 -11.78 2.32 -10.85
CA ILE A 475 -10.70 1.74 -11.66
C ILE A 475 -10.33 2.63 -12.84
N SER A 476 -11.30 3.08 -13.63
CA SER A 476 -11.05 3.91 -14.80
C SER A 476 -10.52 5.30 -14.45
N GLN A 477 -10.83 5.79 -13.26
CA GLN A 477 -10.32 7.07 -12.75
C GLN A 477 -9.01 6.90 -11.97
N SER A 478 -8.62 5.66 -11.65
CA SER A 478 -7.51 5.35 -10.73
C SER A 478 -7.66 6.04 -9.37
N ASP A 479 -8.89 6.17 -8.90
CA ASP A 479 -9.27 6.87 -7.67
C ASP A 479 -9.66 5.85 -6.60
N TYR A 480 -8.66 5.20 -6.02
CA TYR A 480 -8.82 4.18 -5.00
C TYR A 480 -8.69 4.80 -3.62
N PHE A 481 -9.81 5.09 -2.98
CA PHE A 481 -9.83 5.89 -1.76
C PHE A 481 -10.73 5.31 -0.66
N SER A 482 -10.40 5.69 0.58
CA SER A 482 -11.26 5.60 1.77
C SER A 482 -11.86 4.23 2.04
N SER A 483 -11.14 3.14 1.78
CA SER A 483 -11.51 1.83 2.30
C SER A 483 -11.05 1.65 3.74
N THR A 484 -9.88 2.20 4.10
CA THR A 484 -9.44 2.33 5.49
C THR A 484 -10.41 3.25 6.24
N LEU A 485 -11.12 2.72 7.25
CA LEU A 485 -12.28 3.41 7.85
C LEU A 485 -11.92 4.65 8.69
N ASP A 486 -10.67 4.81 9.04
CA ASP A 486 -10.12 5.92 9.83
C ASP A 486 -9.30 6.93 8.99
N ALA A 487 -9.30 6.78 7.66
CA ALA A 487 -8.62 7.67 6.72
C ALA A 487 -9.56 8.14 5.60
N ASN A 488 -9.20 9.24 4.94
CA ASN A 488 -10.00 9.85 3.88
C ASN A 488 -9.09 10.26 2.70
N CYS A 489 -8.33 9.31 2.19
CA CYS A 489 -7.31 9.52 1.17
C CYS A 489 -7.23 8.29 0.26
N GLU A 490 -6.34 8.33 -0.70
CA GLU A 490 -5.94 7.15 -1.47
C GLU A 490 -5.31 6.11 -0.53
N ASP A 491 -5.73 4.86 -0.68
CA ASP A 491 -5.24 3.78 0.18
C ASP A 491 -5.08 2.43 -0.54
N LYS A 492 -4.16 1.62 -0.01
CA LYS A 492 -3.88 0.27 -0.49
C LYS A 492 -5.10 -0.65 -0.37
N GLU A 493 -5.86 -0.53 0.71
CA GLU A 493 -6.98 -1.42 1.00
C GLU A 493 -8.13 -1.21 -0.01
N ALA A 494 -8.34 0.03 -0.48
CA ALA A 494 -9.29 0.33 -1.54
C ALA A 494 -8.89 -0.32 -2.87
N ALA A 495 -7.59 -0.28 -3.20
CA ALA A 495 -7.09 -0.94 -4.40
C ALA A 495 -7.24 -2.47 -4.31
N ILE A 496 -6.91 -3.08 -3.16
CA ILE A 496 -7.09 -4.52 -2.93
C ILE A 496 -8.58 -4.92 -3.00
N ALA A 497 -9.47 -4.11 -2.43
CA ALA A 497 -10.91 -4.38 -2.49
C ALA A 497 -11.43 -4.38 -3.94
N ALA A 498 -10.95 -3.47 -4.78
CA ALA A 498 -11.31 -3.43 -6.21
C ALA A 498 -10.74 -4.65 -6.97
N VAL A 499 -9.51 -5.07 -6.67
CA VAL A 499 -8.93 -6.31 -7.21
C VAL A 499 -9.80 -7.52 -6.83
N THR A 500 -10.18 -7.63 -5.56
CA THR A 500 -11.00 -8.75 -5.06
C THR A 500 -12.38 -8.76 -5.71
N ALA A 501 -13.06 -7.62 -5.81
CA ALA A 501 -14.39 -7.51 -6.44
C ALA A 501 -14.37 -7.94 -7.90
N THR A 502 -13.41 -7.46 -8.68
CA THR A 502 -13.27 -7.81 -10.10
C THR A 502 -12.83 -9.26 -10.29
N TYR A 503 -11.97 -9.79 -9.43
CA TYR A 503 -11.64 -11.22 -9.40
C TYR A 503 -12.88 -12.10 -9.16
N TYR A 504 -13.72 -11.76 -8.17
CA TYR A 504 -14.93 -12.50 -7.87
C TYR A 504 -15.90 -12.51 -9.06
N MET A 505 -16.07 -11.37 -9.72
CA MET A 505 -16.86 -11.30 -10.94
C MET A 505 -16.28 -12.15 -12.08
N ALA A 506 -14.94 -12.12 -12.27
CA ALA A 506 -14.28 -12.97 -13.26
C ALA A 506 -14.44 -14.47 -12.99
N MET A 507 -14.48 -14.87 -11.70
CA MET A 507 -14.65 -16.26 -11.30
C MET A 507 -16.07 -16.81 -11.55
N VAL A 508 -17.07 -15.93 -11.60
CA VAL A 508 -18.49 -16.36 -11.71
C VAL A 508 -19.12 -16.03 -13.05
N THR A 509 -18.40 -15.39 -13.96
CA THR A 509 -18.84 -15.05 -15.31
C THR A 509 -18.13 -15.90 -16.37
N LYS A 510 -18.55 -15.80 -17.64
CA LYS A 510 -18.01 -16.58 -18.76
C LYS A 510 -17.84 -15.70 -20.00
N GLY A 511 -17.09 -16.21 -21.00
CA GLY A 511 -16.92 -15.56 -22.30
C GLY A 511 -16.32 -14.15 -22.19
N GLU A 512 -16.84 -13.20 -22.96
CA GLU A 512 -16.36 -11.83 -23.01
C GLU A 512 -16.56 -11.09 -21.67
N GLU A 513 -17.64 -11.35 -20.93
CA GLU A 513 -17.85 -10.76 -19.61
C GLU A 513 -16.73 -11.15 -18.63
N ARG A 514 -16.32 -12.44 -18.64
CA ARG A 514 -15.20 -12.89 -17.83
C ARG A 514 -13.89 -12.22 -18.22
N LYS A 515 -13.60 -12.12 -19.52
CA LYS A 515 -12.41 -11.48 -20.04
C LYS A 515 -12.35 -10.00 -19.62
N HIS A 516 -13.46 -9.29 -19.74
CA HIS A 516 -13.58 -7.91 -19.27
C HIS A 516 -13.20 -7.75 -17.80
N TYR A 517 -13.72 -8.62 -16.91
CA TYR A 517 -13.36 -8.55 -15.49
C TYR A 517 -11.91 -8.97 -15.21
N ILE A 518 -11.32 -9.84 -16.02
CA ILE A 518 -9.87 -10.13 -15.92
C ILE A 518 -9.06 -8.86 -16.25
N ASP A 519 -9.42 -8.14 -17.30
CA ASP A 519 -8.73 -6.91 -17.68
C ASP A 519 -8.86 -5.81 -16.61
N LEU A 520 -10.04 -5.64 -16.01
CA LEU A 520 -10.26 -4.75 -14.88
C LEU A 520 -9.46 -5.16 -13.65
N CYS A 521 -9.47 -6.44 -13.31
CA CYS A 521 -8.70 -7.01 -12.20
C CYS A 521 -7.19 -6.76 -12.40
N LYS A 522 -6.69 -6.96 -13.61
CA LYS A 522 -5.30 -6.68 -13.98
C LYS A 522 -4.95 -5.19 -13.78
N GLN A 523 -5.81 -4.28 -14.22
CA GLN A 523 -5.61 -2.84 -14.05
C GLN A 523 -5.57 -2.44 -12.57
N ALA A 524 -6.54 -2.91 -11.79
CA ALA A 524 -6.58 -2.67 -10.34
C ALA A 524 -5.38 -3.29 -9.62
N ALA A 525 -4.91 -4.48 -10.05
CA ALA A 525 -3.77 -5.15 -9.45
C ALA A 525 -2.46 -4.38 -9.64
N TYR A 526 -2.21 -3.76 -10.79
CA TYR A 526 -1.03 -2.91 -10.97
C TYR A 526 -1.06 -1.70 -10.03
N PHE A 527 -2.24 -1.09 -9.85
CA PHE A 527 -2.37 0.01 -8.90
C PHE A 527 -2.17 -0.46 -7.45
N ALA A 528 -2.75 -1.61 -7.07
CA ALA A 528 -2.52 -2.20 -5.75
C ALA A 528 -1.04 -2.49 -5.49
N LEU A 529 -0.32 -3.01 -6.49
CA LEU A 529 1.11 -3.30 -6.40
C LEU A 529 1.97 -2.05 -6.24
N SER A 530 1.49 -0.88 -6.65
CA SER A 530 2.23 0.38 -6.47
C SER A 530 2.42 0.76 -4.98
N TRP A 531 1.67 0.16 -4.07
CA TRP A 531 1.81 0.33 -2.62
C TRP A 531 2.86 -0.59 -2.01
N TYR A 532 3.29 -1.66 -2.70
CA TYR A 532 4.22 -2.66 -2.17
C TYR A 532 5.66 -2.35 -2.54
N TYR A 533 6.53 -2.43 -1.54
CA TYR A 533 7.95 -2.17 -1.73
C TYR A 533 8.58 -3.16 -2.71
N THR A 534 9.29 -2.60 -3.69
CA THR A 534 10.09 -3.35 -4.67
C THR A 534 11.58 -3.36 -4.31
N TRP A 535 11.95 -2.75 -3.19
CA TRP A 535 13.31 -2.61 -2.70
C TRP A 535 13.38 -2.71 -1.17
N ASP A 536 14.60 -2.86 -0.65
CA ASP A 536 14.85 -2.86 0.78
C ASP A 536 15.33 -1.47 1.19
N VAL A 537 14.53 -0.77 1.99
CA VAL A 537 14.94 0.52 2.54
C VAL A 537 16.11 0.36 3.50
N PRO A 538 17.05 1.31 3.56
CA PRO A 538 18.13 1.26 4.51
C PRO A 538 17.63 1.55 5.93
N PHE A 539 18.14 0.80 6.90
CA PHE A 539 17.92 1.03 8.31
C PHE A 539 19.17 1.61 8.97
N ALA A 540 18.95 2.51 9.93
CA ALA A 540 20.02 2.98 10.79
C ALA A 540 20.33 1.94 11.89
N PRO A 541 21.58 1.82 12.35
CA PRO A 541 21.93 1.01 13.51
C PRO A 541 21.11 1.41 14.74
N GLY A 542 20.60 0.43 15.50
CA GLY A 542 19.74 0.64 16.67
C GLY A 542 18.24 0.78 16.35
N GLN A 543 17.84 0.71 15.09
CA GLN A 543 16.43 0.52 14.72
C GLN A 543 16.06 -0.96 14.86
N LEU A 544 15.09 -1.27 15.72
CA LEU A 544 14.71 -2.63 16.07
C LEU A 544 14.48 -3.53 14.86
N THR A 545 13.69 -3.08 13.89
CA THR A 545 13.38 -3.87 12.68
C THR A 545 14.60 -4.06 11.78
N GLY A 546 15.46 -3.04 11.69
CA GLY A 546 16.73 -3.12 10.98
C GLY A 546 17.72 -4.06 11.65
N ASP A 547 17.83 -4.01 12.98
CA ASP A 547 18.70 -4.89 13.76
C ASP A 547 18.22 -6.35 13.70
N LEU A 548 16.93 -6.60 13.52
CA LEU A 548 16.34 -7.91 13.22
C LEU A 548 16.56 -8.36 11.76
N GLY A 549 17.10 -7.49 10.92
CA GLY A 549 17.37 -7.77 9.52
C GLY A 549 16.17 -7.72 8.59
N LEU A 550 15.10 -6.99 8.96
CA LEU A 550 13.91 -6.85 8.12
C LEU A 550 14.26 -6.38 6.72
N LYS A 551 13.71 -7.06 5.73
CA LYS A 551 13.72 -6.68 4.32
C LYS A 551 12.34 -6.16 3.95
N THR A 552 12.25 -4.92 3.46
CA THR A 552 10.95 -4.27 3.24
C THR A 552 10.28 -4.65 1.94
N ARG A 553 11.00 -5.23 0.97
CA ARG A 553 10.37 -5.70 -0.28
C ARG A 553 9.24 -6.69 0.02
N GLY A 554 8.10 -6.46 -0.62
CA GLY A 554 6.89 -7.26 -0.41
C GLY A 554 5.99 -6.79 0.74
N TRP A 555 6.45 -5.86 1.60
CA TRP A 555 5.58 -5.16 2.54
C TRP A 555 4.88 -4.00 1.84
N GLY A 556 3.73 -3.56 2.33
CA GLY A 556 2.96 -2.49 1.71
C GLY A 556 2.75 -1.28 2.62
N ASN A 557 2.88 -0.06 2.07
CA ASN A 557 2.39 1.14 2.72
C ASN A 557 0.86 1.10 2.84
N VAL A 558 0.32 1.62 3.92
CA VAL A 558 -1.12 1.57 4.20
C VAL A 558 -1.89 2.57 3.33
N SER A 559 -1.54 3.86 3.40
CA SER A 559 -2.23 4.94 2.70
C SER A 559 -1.38 6.20 2.66
N VAL A 560 -1.85 7.22 1.96
CA VAL A 560 -1.22 8.55 1.96
C VAL A 560 -1.18 9.15 3.38
N GLU A 561 -2.25 8.94 4.18
CA GLU A 561 -2.28 9.42 5.56
C GLU A 561 -1.49 8.54 6.53
N ASN A 562 -1.51 7.23 6.33
CA ASN A 562 -0.83 6.24 7.18
C ASN A 562 0.39 5.69 6.43
N ASN A 563 1.47 6.47 6.40
CA ASN A 563 2.69 6.11 5.70
C ASN A 563 3.61 5.25 6.59
N HIS A 564 3.18 4.02 6.84
CA HIS A 564 3.94 2.95 7.50
C HIS A 564 3.64 1.64 6.79
N ILE A 565 4.42 0.60 7.04
CA ILE A 565 4.24 -0.69 6.39
C ILE A 565 3.44 -1.66 7.26
N ASP A 566 2.70 -2.55 6.60
CA ASP A 566 1.90 -3.58 7.24
C ASP A 566 1.77 -4.86 6.39
N VAL A 567 1.04 -5.84 6.95
CA VAL A 567 0.76 -7.15 6.35
C VAL A 567 -0.65 -7.26 5.75
N PHE A 568 -1.31 -6.15 5.44
CA PHE A 568 -2.64 -6.20 4.82
C PHE A 568 -2.54 -6.69 3.38
N VAL A 569 -2.83 -7.94 3.16
CA VAL A 569 -2.76 -8.61 1.85
C VAL A 569 -3.99 -9.46 1.57
N PHE A 570 -4.54 -10.15 2.57
CA PHE A 570 -5.64 -11.10 2.44
C PHE A 570 -5.51 -11.98 1.18
N GLU A 571 -6.45 -11.90 0.26
CA GLU A 571 -6.50 -12.71 -0.96
C GLU A 571 -5.60 -12.21 -2.09
N LEU A 572 -5.06 -10.97 -1.99
CA LEU A 572 -4.31 -10.34 -3.09
C LEU A 572 -3.18 -11.23 -3.66
N PRO A 573 -2.31 -11.88 -2.85
CA PRO A 573 -1.24 -12.70 -3.42
C PRO A 573 -1.77 -13.85 -4.26
N HIS A 574 -2.86 -14.51 -3.85
CA HIS A 574 -3.47 -15.59 -4.60
C HIS A 574 -4.11 -15.12 -5.90
N ILE A 575 -4.71 -13.92 -5.88
CA ILE A 575 -5.26 -13.27 -7.07
C ILE A 575 -4.12 -12.92 -8.05
N LEU A 576 -2.98 -12.44 -7.56
CA LEU A 576 -1.80 -12.19 -8.42
C LEU A 576 -1.30 -13.47 -9.08
N SER A 577 -1.20 -14.58 -8.34
CA SER A 577 -0.83 -15.88 -8.90
C SER A 577 -1.84 -16.34 -9.96
N TRP A 578 -3.13 -16.15 -9.71
CA TRP A 578 -4.19 -16.45 -10.67
C TRP A 578 -4.11 -15.53 -11.90
N LEU A 579 -3.91 -14.22 -11.75
CA LEU A 579 -3.74 -13.28 -12.85
C LEU A 579 -2.54 -13.65 -13.73
N ALA A 580 -1.41 -14.07 -13.14
CA ALA A 580 -0.27 -14.56 -13.90
C ALA A 580 -0.63 -15.73 -14.82
N GLN A 581 -1.45 -16.67 -14.31
CA GLN A 581 -1.93 -17.81 -15.10
C GLN A 581 -2.90 -17.39 -16.21
N GLN A 582 -3.80 -16.42 -15.95
CA GLN A 582 -4.79 -15.97 -16.92
C GLN A 582 -4.22 -15.09 -18.02
N THR A 583 -3.19 -14.31 -17.72
CA THR A 583 -2.68 -13.24 -18.60
C THR A 583 -1.27 -13.52 -19.17
N GLY A 584 -0.53 -14.47 -18.58
CA GLY A 584 0.89 -14.71 -18.90
C GLY A 584 1.85 -13.68 -18.29
N GLU A 585 1.35 -12.68 -17.53
CA GLU A 585 2.17 -11.60 -16.94
C GLU A 585 2.98 -12.11 -15.73
N GLN A 586 4.28 -12.31 -15.95
CA GLN A 586 5.17 -12.93 -14.96
C GLN A 586 5.49 -12.01 -13.76
N ARG A 587 5.34 -10.69 -13.89
CA ARG A 587 5.56 -9.76 -12.78
C ARG A 587 4.58 -9.99 -11.63
N PHE A 588 3.33 -10.44 -11.94
CA PHE A 588 2.37 -10.84 -10.92
C PHE A 588 2.84 -12.07 -10.13
N LYS A 589 3.39 -13.08 -10.83
CA LYS A 589 3.98 -14.24 -10.14
C LYS A 589 5.19 -13.84 -9.30
N GLY A 590 6.06 -12.98 -9.84
CA GLY A 590 7.21 -12.47 -9.10
C GLY A 590 6.80 -11.75 -7.82
N MET A 591 5.80 -10.85 -7.87
CA MET A 591 5.32 -10.16 -6.67
C MET A 591 4.58 -11.09 -5.71
N TYR A 592 3.83 -12.07 -6.19
CA TYR A 592 3.28 -13.13 -5.33
C TYR A 592 4.38 -13.81 -4.51
N ASP A 593 5.48 -14.22 -5.14
CA ASP A 593 6.59 -14.90 -4.47
C ASP A 593 7.30 -13.96 -3.47
N VAL A 594 7.50 -12.71 -3.83
CA VAL A 594 8.13 -11.70 -2.96
C VAL A 594 7.25 -11.43 -1.74
N ILE A 595 5.97 -11.14 -1.92
CA ILE A 595 5.04 -10.85 -0.81
C ILE A 595 4.92 -12.05 0.11
N THR A 596 4.66 -13.24 -0.44
CA THR A 596 4.46 -14.46 0.37
C THR A 596 5.69 -14.81 1.19
N SER A 597 6.89 -14.64 0.64
CA SER A 597 8.14 -14.92 1.37
C SER A 597 8.51 -13.85 2.39
N SER A 598 8.02 -12.62 2.24
CA SER A 598 8.41 -11.47 3.05
C SER A 598 7.62 -11.36 4.36
N LEU A 599 6.32 -11.65 4.35
CA LEU A 599 5.43 -11.29 5.46
C LEU A 599 5.58 -12.18 6.70
N SER A 600 6.29 -13.30 6.62
CA SER A 600 6.60 -14.12 7.80
C SER A 600 7.87 -13.69 8.57
N GLN A 601 8.56 -12.64 8.14
CA GLN A 601 9.81 -12.20 8.79
C GLN A 601 9.63 -11.80 10.26
N LEU A 602 8.49 -11.23 10.61
CA LEU A 602 8.17 -10.81 11.98
C LEU A 602 7.18 -11.77 12.65
N LEU A 603 7.14 -13.04 12.25
CA LEU A 603 6.25 -14.03 12.83
C LEU A 603 6.51 -14.16 14.33
N PRO A 604 5.50 -13.95 15.20
CA PRO A 604 5.69 -13.91 16.65
C PRO A 604 5.82 -15.34 17.23
N VAL A 605 6.97 -15.95 17.03
CA VAL A 605 7.31 -17.32 17.48
C VAL A 605 7.78 -17.39 18.93
N SER A 606 7.99 -16.25 19.59
CA SER A 606 8.38 -16.13 20.99
C SER A 606 7.75 -14.90 21.62
N ASP A 607 7.72 -14.86 22.95
CA ASP A 607 7.32 -13.68 23.70
C ASP A 607 8.31 -12.52 23.46
N ASN A 608 7.81 -11.29 23.52
CA ASN A 608 8.56 -10.04 23.34
C ASN A 608 9.29 -9.90 21.99
N LEU A 609 8.95 -10.68 20.98
CA LEU A 609 9.48 -10.46 19.64
C LEU A 609 8.98 -9.11 19.12
N CYS A 610 9.90 -8.30 18.60
CA CYS A 610 9.62 -6.94 18.13
C CYS A 610 8.94 -6.04 19.18
N GLY A 611 9.08 -6.35 20.47
CA GLY A 611 8.45 -5.58 21.57
C GLY A 611 6.99 -5.92 21.84
N VAL A 612 6.38 -6.87 21.12
CA VAL A 612 5.05 -7.41 21.44
C VAL A 612 5.16 -8.50 22.50
N GLY A 613 4.38 -8.38 23.57
CA GLY A 613 4.57 -9.17 24.79
C GLY A 613 4.32 -10.67 24.68
N LYS A 614 3.61 -11.15 23.68
CA LYS A 614 3.20 -12.55 23.58
C LYS A 614 3.42 -13.16 22.21
N ARG A 615 3.84 -14.44 22.23
CA ARG A 615 3.79 -15.31 21.07
C ARG A 615 2.40 -15.34 20.43
N GLY A 616 2.33 -15.40 19.13
CA GLY A 616 1.07 -15.42 18.35
C GLY A 616 0.47 -14.07 18.04
N PHE A 617 0.91 -12.98 18.70
CA PHE A 617 0.40 -11.62 18.48
C PHE A 617 1.24 -10.89 17.46
N TYR A 618 0.82 -10.91 16.21
CA TYR A 618 1.56 -10.27 15.13
C TYR A 618 1.44 -8.73 15.21
N PRO A 619 2.55 -7.97 15.06
CA PRO A 619 2.53 -6.52 15.13
C PRO A 619 1.66 -5.92 14.02
N GLU A 620 0.80 -4.97 14.39
CA GLU A 620 -0.14 -4.32 13.49
C GLU A 620 0.56 -3.45 12.47
N VAL A 621 1.43 -2.58 12.96
CA VAL A 621 2.09 -1.54 12.20
C VAL A 621 3.57 -1.61 12.44
N VAL A 622 4.36 -1.60 11.38
CA VAL A 622 5.81 -1.62 11.43
C VAL A 622 6.35 -0.30 10.93
N GLN A 623 7.04 0.40 11.80
CA GLN A 623 7.81 1.59 11.44
C GLN A 623 9.16 1.14 10.92
N HIS A 624 9.44 1.47 9.69
CA HIS A 624 10.56 0.90 8.97
C HIS A 624 11.76 1.85 8.83
N THR A 625 11.61 3.13 9.16
CA THR A 625 12.69 4.12 9.04
C THR A 625 12.75 5.09 10.22
N THR A 626 13.72 6.01 10.21
CA THR A 626 13.90 7.03 11.25
C THR A 626 13.02 8.27 11.07
N TRP A 627 12.26 8.37 9.99
CA TRP A 627 11.40 9.53 9.76
C TRP A 627 10.11 9.50 10.60
N ASP A 628 9.67 8.33 11.03
CA ASP A 628 8.52 8.20 11.90
C ASP A 628 8.95 8.24 13.38
N TYR A 629 8.35 9.13 14.13
CA TYR A 629 8.65 9.31 15.55
C TYR A 629 7.87 8.41 16.49
N GLY A 630 6.84 7.75 16.00
CA GLY A 630 6.10 6.80 16.79
C GLY A 630 7.05 5.72 17.29
N HIS A 631 7.32 5.64 18.58
CA HIS A 631 8.24 4.70 19.23
C HIS A 631 9.71 4.77 18.79
N ASN A 632 10.17 5.91 18.23
CA ASN A 632 11.58 6.16 17.92
C ASN A 632 12.24 5.06 17.10
N GLY A 633 11.55 4.54 16.09
CA GLY A 633 12.06 3.46 15.24
C GLY A 633 12.08 2.08 15.88
N LYS A 634 11.38 1.87 17.03
CA LYS A 634 11.30 0.57 17.70
C LYS A 634 10.38 -0.46 17.02
N GLY A 635 9.76 -0.09 15.90
CA GLY A 635 8.98 -1.02 15.08
C GLY A 635 7.50 -1.07 15.39
N PHE A 636 6.97 -0.26 16.34
CA PHE A 636 5.55 -0.20 16.69
C PHE A 636 5.01 1.22 16.59
N TYR A 637 3.73 1.30 16.26
CA TYR A 637 3.05 2.57 16.07
C TYR A 637 2.79 3.30 17.39
N ASN A 638 2.34 2.56 18.41
CA ASN A 638 2.03 3.11 19.75
C ASN A 638 2.05 1.99 20.80
N ASP A 639 1.68 2.29 22.05
CA ASP A 639 1.62 1.28 23.12
C ASP A 639 0.39 0.36 23.03
N ILE A 640 -0.52 0.65 22.11
CA ILE A 640 -1.76 -0.07 21.84
C ILE A 640 -1.76 -0.51 20.38
N PHE A 641 -2.19 -1.72 20.09
CA PHE A 641 -2.26 -2.27 18.74
C PHE A 641 -3.51 -3.14 18.53
N ALA A 642 -3.81 -3.46 17.28
CA ALA A 642 -4.98 -4.24 16.89
C ALA A 642 -4.58 -5.48 16.07
N PRO A 643 -4.22 -6.60 16.71
CA PRO A 643 -3.71 -7.79 16.03
C PRO A 643 -4.80 -8.60 15.31
N GLY A 644 -6.07 -8.32 15.51
CA GLY A 644 -7.16 -9.13 14.93
C GLY A 644 -7.08 -9.24 13.41
N TRP A 645 -6.84 -8.12 12.72
CA TRP A 645 -6.75 -8.11 11.27
C TRP A 645 -5.40 -8.65 10.74
N THR A 646 -4.30 -8.46 11.47
CA THR A 646 -2.99 -8.99 11.03
C THR A 646 -2.98 -10.51 11.04
N ILE A 647 -3.55 -11.10 12.10
CA ILE A 647 -3.74 -12.56 12.21
C ILE A 647 -4.62 -13.06 11.06
N ALA A 648 -5.77 -12.42 10.84
CA ALA A 648 -6.69 -12.80 9.76
C ALA A 648 -6.04 -12.68 8.38
N SER A 649 -5.29 -11.61 8.11
CA SER A 649 -4.62 -11.37 6.83
C SER A 649 -3.56 -12.43 6.52
N LEU A 650 -2.70 -12.74 7.50
CA LEU A 650 -1.70 -13.80 7.35
C LEU A 650 -2.35 -15.18 7.25
N TRP A 651 -3.43 -15.43 7.98
CA TRP A 651 -4.15 -16.70 7.89
C TRP A 651 -4.70 -16.93 6.49
N GLU A 652 -5.29 -15.90 5.87
CA GLU A 652 -5.74 -15.96 4.47
C GLU A 652 -4.59 -16.20 3.50
N LEU A 653 -3.45 -15.53 3.69
CA LEU A 653 -2.26 -15.75 2.87
C LEU A 653 -1.83 -17.23 2.84
N TYR A 654 -1.99 -17.94 3.98
CA TYR A 654 -1.67 -19.37 4.10
C TYR A 654 -2.90 -20.29 3.92
N SER A 655 -3.98 -19.78 3.32
CA SER A 655 -5.19 -20.52 2.96
C SER A 655 -5.54 -20.36 1.46
N PRO A 656 -4.64 -20.75 0.53
CA PRO A 656 -4.65 -20.34 -0.88
C PRO A 656 -5.90 -20.73 -1.68
N ASN A 657 -6.59 -21.79 -1.30
CA ASN A 657 -7.72 -22.31 -2.06
C ASN A 657 -9.09 -21.93 -1.49
N ARG A 658 -9.11 -21.24 -0.34
CA ARG A 658 -10.35 -20.95 0.40
C ARG A 658 -11.42 -20.28 -0.48
N THR A 659 -11.11 -19.16 -1.07
CA THR A 659 -12.05 -18.41 -1.93
C THR A 659 -12.28 -19.09 -3.26
N THR A 660 -11.24 -19.61 -3.91
CA THR A 660 -11.39 -20.32 -5.17
C THR A 660 -12.34 -21.51 -5.04
N ASP A 661 -12.23 -22.28 -3.95
CA ASP A 661 -13.12 -23.42 -3.67
C ASP A 661 -14.51 -22.98 -3.23
N PHE A 662 -14.64 -21.75 -2.71
CA PHE A 662 -15.95 -21.18 -2.44
C PHE A 662 -16.67 -20.78 -3.73
N LEU A 663 -15.96 -20.13 -4.68
CA LEU A 663 -16.55 -19.58 -5.89
C LEU A 663 -16.74 -20.59 -7.02
N LYS A 664 -16.06 -21.72 -7.02
CA LYS A 664 -16.32 -22.87 -7.91
C LYS A 664 -17.59 -23.62 -7.49
#